data_ac357be1de52dc98bba8f397c9ab3704
#
_entry.id   ac357be1de52dc98bba8f397c9ab3704
#
_cell.length_a   1.000
_cell.length_b   1.000
_cell.length_c   1.000
_cell.angle_alpha   90.00
_cell.angle_beta   90.00
_cell.angle_gamma   90.00
#
_symmetry.space_group_name_H-M   'P 1'
#
loop_
_entity.id
_entity.type
_entity.pdbx_description
1 polymer ?
#
loop_
_entity_poly.entity_id
_entity_poly.type
_entity_poly.pdbx_seq_one_letter_code
_entity_poly.pdbx_strand_id
1 'polypeptide(L)'
;MLRPVLPALATTLALGFSASVSAAPVQVDVPAQSSPTPKTGAISLDGVNINADYGVAGTATTENSGSYTTGSMNTATKLPLSIRETPQSVSVITRQRMDDQGMNDLNDVVKYAPGVTFHKTASDRQEFLARGFKIDNIMYDGLPTSISTYTQDVISGADLAMYDRVEVVRGATGLMTGAGSPAATLNLVRKRPTAIPQVSITTAAGSWDRYRTEVDASNKLNDAGTVRGRVVAAYQDGNSFSDVRDNQRQTFYGIVEADLNDSTTWTIGASKQRDDNTSDWGGLPSGPNGEDLHLKRSSFLSNDWSYWDKDNYSLFTDLTHRFDNGWSAKLAGQKIWANADTFSTYLGNYDGAGFQQYAGKYMDDDDQTNLDASLSGPFKLFGREHDLVVGVSHREEKFDQWGGWTDGTPIDIYNFDHSSVPKPAVDTTLYESRNTTKENGLYAAARFNPIEPLHIIVGGRVSWFDYDNRAGTGDYTVNREVTPYAGIIYDLNDTYSVYASYTEIFKPQSQMDASRQVLDPMTGKNYEIGLKGEYFDGSLNASVALFDMEQENRAYLLDNQNATNCPSFPASSCYGAAGKVRSRGIDSEISGALTPDWQASASYTYVLSQYVEDATESNEGKLFAPEQPKHLFKAATSYTLPGELHKWRVGADVYGQSKTFNRVGNGTADQDAYGIVGLMAGYKFDENWDGRVNVNNLMDKRYWQGIPNAGGTGVYGDPRNVMFSVKWTL
;
A
#
# COMPACT_ATOMS: atom_id res chain seq x y z
N MET A 1 19.98 36.63 -3.16
CA MET A 1 19.21 37.68 -2.42
C MET A 1 18.29 36.92 -1.47
N LEU A 2 18.63 36.94 -0.20
CA LEU A 2 17.82 36.27 0.85
C LEU A 2 16.48 36.99 0.99
N ARG A 3 15.37 36.30 0.73
CA ARG A 3 14.05 36.75 1.14
C ARG A 3 13.76 36.10 2.51
N PRO A 4 13.38 36.86 3.52
CA PRO A 4 12.89 36.30 4.77
C PRO A 4 11.42 35.88 4.56
N VAL A 5 11.12 34.60 4.63
CA VAL A 5 9.76 34.11 4.81
C VAL A 5 9.51 33.99 6.29
N LEU A 6 8.84 34.97 6.87
CA LEU A 6 8.23 34.84 8.20
C LEU A 6 6.90 34.09 8.08
N PRO A 7 6.54 33.22 9.03
CA PRO A 7 5.33 32.41 8.97
C PRO A 7 4.11 33.28 9.36
N ALA A 8 3.30 33.60 8.38
CA ALA A 8 1.98 34.18 8.60
C ALA A 8 0.92 33.07 8.60
N LEU A 9 0.86 32.25 9.64
CA LEU A 9 -0.27 31.32 9.88
C LEU A 9 -0.49 31.06 11.37
N ALA A 10 -0.47 32.12 12.19
CA ALA A 10 -0.82 32.03 13.62
C ALA A 10 -1.85 33.10 14.04
N THR A 11 -2.78 33.44 13.15
CA THR A 11 -3.90 34.31 13.54
C THR A 11 -5.06 34.09 12.57
N THR A 12 -5.93 33.14 12.90
CA THR A 12 -7.38 33.14 12.69
C THR A 12 -7.94 31.70 12.81
N LEU A 13 -7.96 31.18 14.03
CA LEU A 13 -8.93 30.12 14.43
C LEU A 13 -9.12 30.16 15.96
N ALA A 14 -9.46 31.36 16.47
CA ALA A 14 -10.06 31.50 17.78
C ALA A 14 -11.57 31.66 17.57
N LEU A 15 -12.26 30.59 17.26
CA LEU A 15 -13.71 30.49 17.42
C LEU A 15 -13.98 29.77 18.72
N GLY A 16 -14.58 30.51 19.62
CA GLY A 16 -14.77 30.18 21.02
C GLY A 16 -15.55 28.88 21.25
N PHE A 17 -14.94 28.00 22.01
CA PHE A 17 -15.64 27.01 22.80
C PHE A 17 -15.36 27.30 24.27
N SER A 18 -16.19 28.18 24.86
CA SER A 18 -16.30 28.31 26.31
C SER A 18 -17.30 27.25 26.78
N ALA A 19 -16.81 26.07 27.12
CA ALA A 19 -17.57 25.11 27.90
C ALA A 19 -16.94 25.02 29.28
N SER A 20 -17.59 25.66 30.26
CA SER A 20 -17.30 25.49 31.68
C SER A 20 -17.72 24.08 32.10
N VAL A 21 -16.75 23.22 32.34
CA VAL A 21 -16.99 21.91 32.96
C VAL A 21 -16.86 22.06 34.49
N SER A 22 -17.99 21.98 35.17
CA SER A 22 -18.07 21.80 36.61
C SER A 22 -18.20 20.30 36.87
N ALA A 23 -17.15 19.66 37.34
CA ALA A 23 -17.17 18.26 37.72
C ALA A 23 -17.60 18.11 39.18
N ALA A 24 -18.71 17.44 39.40
CA ALA A 24 -19.06 16.87 40.69
C ALA A 24 -18.92 15.34 40.63
N PRO A 25 -18.33 14.66 41.61
CA PRO A 25 -18.16 13.21 41.58
C PRO A 25 -19.49 12.51 41.89
N VAL A 26 -19.97 11.68 40.98
CA VAL A 26 -21.06 10.75 41.22
C VAL A 26 -20.45 9.39 41.57
N GLN A 27 -20.63 8.95 42.82
CA GLN A 27 -20.42 7.56 43.20
C GLN A 27 -21.57 6.71 42.64
N VAL A 28 -21.23 5.69 41.84
CA VAL A 28 -22.17 4.67 41.42
C VAL A 28 -21.76 3.35 42.08
N ASP A 29 -22.60 2.85 43.00
CA ASP A 29 -22.51 1.52 43.57
C ASP A 29 -22.83 0.49 42.49
N VAL A 30 -21.85 -0.36 42.13
CA VAL A 30 -22.04 -1.52 41.24
C VAL A 30 -22.19 -2.77 42.10
N PRO A 31 -23.28 -3.57 41.93
CA PRO A 31 -23.42 -4.84 42.63
C PRO A 31 -22.39 -5.86 42.13
N ALA A 32 -21.73 -6.55 43.03
CA ALA A 32 -20.77 -7.60 42.75
C ALA A 32 -21.41 -8.76 42.02
N GLN A 33 -20.97 -9.02 40.79
CA GLN A 33 -21.20 -10.28 40.07
C GLN A 33 -20.07 -11.25 40.37
N SER A 34 -20.45 -12.49 40.71
CA SER A 34 -19.58 -13.61 41.07
C SER A 34 -18.73 -14.05 39.86
N SER A 35 -17.40 -13.96 40.02
CA SER A 35 -16.43 -14.47 39.07
C SER A 35 -16.42 -16.00 38.99
N PRO A 36 -16.27 -16.60 37.80
CA PRO A 36 -15.99 -18.02 37.68
C PRO A 36 -14.51 -18.30 38.02
N THR A 37 -14.29 -19.42 38.70
CA THR A 37 -12.99 -19.92 39.19
C THR A 37 -12.02 -20.16 38.02
N PRO A 38 -10.76 -19.68 38.08
CA PRO A 38 -9.81 -19.87 36.97
C PRO A 38 -9.32 -21.35 36.92
N LYS A 39 -9.29 -21.92 35.73
CA LYS A 39 -8.54 -23.15 35.45
C LYS A 39 -7.04 -22.86 35.52
N THR A 40 -6.34 -23.59 36.34
CA THR A 40 -4.89 -23.53 36.56
C THR A 40 -4.15 -23.81 35.24
N GLY A 41 -3.42 -22.84 34.69
CA GLY A 41 -2.49 -23.03 33.59
C GLY A 41 -2.42 -21.93 32.54
N ALA A 42 -3.28 -20.93 32.57
CA ALA A 42 -3.22 -19.81 31.66
C ALA A 42 -2.37 -18.68 32.25
N ILE A 43 -1.32 -18.29 31.56
CA ILE A 43 -0.64 -17.02 31.81
C ILE A 43 -1.58 -15.93 31.30
N SER A 44 -2.27 -15.22 32.21
CA SER A 44 -3.06 -14.07 31.87
C SER A 44 -2.11 -12.91 31.52
N LEU A 45 -2.15 -12.42 30.29
CA LEU A 45 -1.50 -11.19 29.87
C LEU A 45 -2.42 -10.01 30.22
N ASP A 46 -2.48 -9.66 31.51
CA ASP A 46 -3.20 -8.46 31.95
C ASP A 46 -2.48 -7.21 31.38
N GLY A 47 -3.09 -6.59 30.38
CA GLY A 47 -2.61 -5.31 29.82
C GLY A 47 -2.74 -5.13 28.32
N VAL A 48 -2.92 -6.19 27.52
CA VAL A 48 -3.24 -6.03 26.09
C VAL A 48 -4.77 -6.13 25.94
N ASN A 49 -5.44 -4.99 25.97
CA ASN A 49 -6.86 -4.93 25.69
C ASN A 49 -7.07 -5.08 24.18
N ILE A 50 -7.18 -6.33 23.70
CA ILE A 50 -7.78 -6.62 22.39
C ILE A 50 -9.30 -6.58 22.55
N ASN A 51 -9.82 -5.55 23.20
CA ASN A 51 -11.22 -5.23 23.10
C ASN A 51 -11.42 -4.64 21.70
N ALA A 52 -11.67 -5.52 20.76
CA ALA A 52 -12.30 -5.14 19.53
C ALA A 52 -13.60 -4.44 19.90
N ASP A 53 -13.59 -3.12 19.96
CA ASP A 53 -14.78 -2.34 19.83
C ASP A 53 -15.23 -2.63 18.38
N TYR A 54 -16.15 -3.58 18.22
CA TYR A 54 -16.72 -3.95 16.93
C TYR A 54 -17.58 -2.79 16.43
N GLY A 55 -16.93 -1.64 16.22
CA GLY A 55 -17.50 -0.54 15.48
C GLY A 55 -17.85 -1.07 14.10
N VAL A 56 -19.00 -0.69 13.61
CA VAL A 56 -19.54 -0.95 12.26
C VAL A 56 -18.86 -2.11 11.49
N ALA A 57 -19.54 -3.27 11.45
CA ALA A 57 -19.22 -4.42 10.59
C ALA A 57 -17.86 -5.13 10.84
N GLY A 58 -17.61 -5.59 12.06
CA GLY A 58 -16.64 -6.69 12.28
C GLY A 58 -15.16 -6.38 12.02
N THR A 59 -14.75 -5.13 11.94
CA THR A 59 -13.34 -4.73 11.79
C THR A 59 -12.81 -4.10 13.06
N ALA A 60 -11.90 -4.78 13.75
CA ALA A 60 -11.23 -4.25 14.93
C ALA A 60 -10.36 -3.03 14.56
N THR A 61 -10.50 -1.90 15.28
CA THR A 61 -9.53 -0.81 15.20
C THR A 61 -8.20 -1.24 15.82
N THR A 62 -7.09 -0.75 15.28
CA THR A 62 -5.75 -0.98 15.85
C THR A 62 -5.21 0.22 16.63
N GLU A 63 -5.92 1.36 16.55
CA GLU A 63 -5.58 2.54 17.34
C GLU A 63 -5.71 2.23 18.84
N ASN A 64 -4.77 2.73 19.63
CA ASN A 64 -4.71 2.56 21.08
C ASN A 64 -4.66 1.09 21.57
N SER A 65 -4.50 0.10 20.67
CA SER A 65 -4.36 -1.30 21.06
C SER A 65 -2.98 -1.62 21.65
N GLY A 66 -1.96 -0.81 21.37
CA GLY A 66 -0.57 -1.11 21.73
C GLY A 66 0.01 -2.33 20.99
N SER A 67 -0.74 -2.93 20.07
CA SER A 67 -0.43 -4.22 19.46
C SER A 67 0.14 -4.08 18.05
N TYR A 68 1.02 -5.02 17.66
CA TYR A 68 1.52 -5.19 16.29
C TYR A 68 0.68 -6.16 15.47
N THR A 69 -0.44 -6.66 16.00
CA THR A 69 -1.38 -7.54 15.30
C THR A 69 -2.83 -7.09 15.49
N THR A 70 -3.77 -7.71 14.78
CA THR A 70 -5.22 -7.46 14.88
C THR A 70 -5.97 -8.78 15.03
N GLY A 71 -7.14 -8.71 15.67
CA GLY A 71 -8.01 -9.89 15.85
C GLY A 71 -8.79 -10.27 14.58
N SER A 72 -9.00 -9.37 13.63
CA SER A 72 -9.75 -9.69 12.40
C SER A 72 -9.42 -8.75 11.25
N MET A 73 -9.65 -9.25 10.03
CA MET A 73 -9.56 -8.51 8.78
C MET A 73 -10.60 -9.03 7.78
N ASN A 74 -10.95 -8.23 6.77
CA ASN A 74 -11.93 -8.60 5.76
C ASN A 74 -11.41 -8.47 4.31
N THR A 75 -10.17 -8.07 4.11
CA THR A 75 -9.61 -7.76 2.78
C THR A 75 -9.53 -8.99 1.88
N ALA A 76 -9.34 -10.19 2.42
CA ALA A 76 -9.19 -11.39 1.61
C ALA A 76 -10.51 -11.94 1.05
N THR A 77 -11.63 -11.85 1.79
CA THR A 77 -12.90 -12.52 1.45
C THR A 77 -14.16 -11.70 1.71
N LYS A 78 -14.05 -10.49 2.27
CA LYS A 78 -15.16 -9.68 2.86
C LYS A 78 -15.86 -10.34 4.07
N LEU A 79 -15.50 -11.56 4.44
CA LEU A 79 -15.88 -12.13 5.73
C LEU A 79 -14.90 -11.62 6.80
N PRO A 80 -15.38 -11.24 7.99
CA PRO A 80 -14.51 -10.83 9.10
C PRO A 80 -13.83 -12.08 9.70
N LEU A 81 -12.63 -12.38 9.22
CA LEU A 81 -11.85 -13.55 9.63
C LEU A 81 -10.61 -13.12 10.40
N SER A 82 -10.18 -13.93 11.36
CA SER A 82 -8.87 -13.77 11.99
C SER A 82 -7.74 -14.05 10.98
N ILE A 83 -6.51 -13.67 11.33
CA ILE A 83 -5.33 -14.02 10.53
C ILE A 83 -5.25 -15.55 10.36
N ARG A 84 -5.53 -16.31 11.44
CA ARG A 84 -5.52 -17.78 11.46
C ARG A 84 -6.59 -18.38 10.54
N GLU A 85 -7.79 -17.80 10.52
CA GLU A 85 -8.93 -18.29 9.72
C GLU A 85 -8.90 -17.88 8.24
N THR A 86 -7.92 -17.07 7.82
CA THR A 86 -7.78 -16.62 6.43
C THR A 86 -6.82 -17.55 5.69
N PRO A 87 -7.26 -18.34 4.68
CA PRO A 87 -6.38 -19.32 4.00
C PRO A 87 -5.52 -18.67 2.91
N GLN A 88 -4.85 -17.58 3.24
CA GLN A 88 -3.88 -16.86 2.42
C GLN A 88 -2.80 -16.24 3.32
N SER A 89 -1.66 -15.91 2.73
CA SER A 89 -0.63 -15.11 3.40
C SER A 89 -1.12 -13.67 3.55
N VAL A 90 -1.38 -13.26 4.76
CA VAL A 90 -1.89 -11.92 5.11
C VAL A 90 -1.03 -11.29 6.20
N SER A 91 -0.91 -9.97 6.16
CA SER A 91 -0.20 -9.17 7.18
C SER A 91 -1.00 -7.93 7.51
N VAL A 92 -0.87 -7.44 8.74
CA VAL A 92 -1.44 -6.17 9.16
C VAL A 92 -0.35 -5.31 9.77
N ILE A 93 -0.20 -4.10 9.25
CA ILE A 93 0.67 -3.06 9.81
C ILE A 93 -0.22 -2.13 10.60
N THR A 94 -0.20 -2.29 11.93
CA THR A 94 -1.08 -1.58 12.87
C THR A 94 -0.64 -0.13 13.09
N ARG A 95 -1.55 0.70 13.65
CA ARG A 95 -1.22 2.08 14.02
C ARG A 95 -0.02 2.14 14.97
N GLN A 96 0.01 1.26 15.99
CA GLN A 96 1.12 1.22 16.94
C GLN A 96 2.47 0.95 16.26
N ARG A 97 2.51 0.00 15.33
CA ARG A 97 3.73 -0.29 14.58
C ARG A 97 4.15 0.88 13.70
N MET A 98 3.20 1.52 13.02
CA MET A 98 3.48 2.72 12.21
C MET A 98 4.05 3.85 13.07
N ASP A 99 3.46 4.08 14.24
CA ASP A 99 3.93 5.09 15.17
C ASP A 99 5.34 4.77 15.68
N ASP A 100 5.60 3.56 16.16
CA ASP A 100 6.91 3.16 16.70
C ASP A 100 8.04 3.28 15.66
N GLN A 101 7.79 2.90 14.42
CA GLN A 101 8.77 2.96 13.34
C GLN A 101 8.82 4.35 12.64
N GLY A 102 7.96 5.30 13.03
CA GLY A 102 7.92 6.65 12.46
C GLY A 102 7.48 6.66 10.99
N MET A 103 6.59 5.76 10.60
CA MET A 103 6.07 5.68 9.22
C MET A 103 5.06 6.82 8.97
N ASN A 104 5.28 7.61 7.93
CA ASN A 104 4.45 8.76 7.61
C ASN A 104 3.67 8.61 6.30
N ASP A 105 4.12 7.76 5.38
CA ASP A 105 3.43 7.48 4.13
C ASP A 105 3.42 5.98 3.77
N LEU A 106 2.66 5.62 2.74
CA LEU A 106 2.53 4.23 2.31
C LEU A 106 3.86 3.61 1.89
N ASN A 107 4.82 4.40 1.40
CA ASN A 107 6.15 3.91 1.01
C ASN A 107 6.91 3.36 2.23
N ASP A 108 6.79 4.05 3.37
CA ASP A 108 7.38 3.59 4.63
C ASP A 108 6.78 2.24 5.04
N VAL A 109 5.44 2.09 4.94
CA VAL A 109 4.77 0.81 5.22
C VAL A 109 5.25 -0.29 4.29
N VAL A 110 5.29 -0.06 2.99
CA VAL A 110 5.71 -1.05 1.99
C VAL A 110 7.16 -1.48 2.21
N LYS A 111 8.05 -0.53 2.55
CA LYS A 111 9.44 -0.83 2.88
C LYS A 111 9.56 -1.87 4.00
N TYR A 112 8.65 -1.87 4.98
CA TYR A 112 8.68 -2.76 6.14
C TYR A 112 7.58 -3.83 6.13
N ALA A 113 6.65 -3.82 5.17
CA ALA A 113 5.60 -4.84 5.06
C ALA A 113 6.18 -6.21 4.65
N PRO A 114 5.76 -7.32 5.29
CA PRO A 114 6.21 -8.66 4.95
C PRO A 114 5.97 -9.03 3.49
N GLY A 115 6.97 -9.63 2.83
CA GLY A 115 6.86 -10.16 1.47
C GLY A 115 6.71 -9.12 0.36
N VAL A 116 6.78 -7.82 0.67
CA VAL A 116 6.68 -6.74 -0.32
C VAL A 116 8.03 -6.04 -0.48
N THR A 117 8.39 -5.69 -1.69
CA THR A 117 9.62 -4.95 -2.01
C THR A 117 9.25 -3.56 -2.53
N PHE A 118 9.95 -2.56 -2.02
CA PHE A 118 9.83 -1.17 -2.45
C PHE A 118 10.97 -0.84 -3.42
N HIS A 119 10.63 -0.38 -4.61
CA HIS A 119 11.57 0.01 -5.65
C HIS A 119 11.26 1.41 -6.15
N LYS A 120 12.30 2.21 -6.44
CA LYS A 120 12.17 3.55 -7.04
C LYS A 120 12.84 3.57 -8.41
N THR A 121 12.24 4.26 -9.37
CA THR A 121 12.82 4.49 -10.69
C THR A 121 13.14 5.96 -10.95
N ALA A 122 12.67 6.84 -10.07
CA ALA A 122 13.00 8.26 -9.99
C ALA A 122 12.67 8.78 -8.59
N SER A 123 12.84 10.06 -8.35
CA SER A 123 12.58 10.68 -7.04
C SER A 123 11.16 10.42 -6.52
N ASP A 124 10.16 10.55 -7.38
CA ASP A 124 8.74 10.38 -7.06
C ASP A 124 8.06 9.26 -7.87
N ARG A 125 8.82 8.39 -8.54
CA ARG A 125 8.32 7.22 -9.24
C ARG A 125 8.67 5.96 -8.46
N GLN A 126 7.65 5.33 -7.90
CA GLN A 126 7.77 4.20 -7.00
C GLN A 126 6.99 3.00 -7.50
N GLU A 127 7.51 1.81 -7.23
CA GLU A 127 6.92 0.54 -7.59
C GLU A 127 6.92 -0.38 -6.38
N PHE A 128 5.82 -1.07 -6.19
CA PHE A 128 5.67 -2.09 -5.16
C PHE A 128 5.66 -3.46 -5.82
N LEU A 129 6.47 -4.38 -5.33
CA LEU A 129 6.55 -5.73 -5.87
C LEU A 129 6.29 -6.76 -4.77
N ALA A 130 5.58 -7.82 -5.11
CA ALA A 130 5.43 -8.98 -4.26
C ALA A 130 5.49 -10.24 -5.11
N ARG A 131 6.17 -11.28 -4.61
CA ARG A 131 6.24 -12.59 -5.25
C ARG A 131 6.64 -12.57 -6.74
N GLY A 132 7.46 -11.60 -7.18
CA GLY A 132 7.94 -11.46 -8.57
C GLY A 132 7.07 -10.60 -9.48
N PHE A 133 5.97 -10.03 -8.99
CA PHE A 133 5.04 -9.22 -9.78
C PHE A 133 4.85 -7.83 -9.16
N LYS A 134 4.52 -6.84 -10.00
CA LYS A 134 4.16 -5.50 -9.54
C LYS A 134 2.76 -5.51 -8.91
N ILE A 135 2.61 -4.78 -7.80
CA ILE A 135 1.32 -4.52 -7.17
C ILE A 135 0.66 -3.38 -7.93
N ASP A 136 -0.51 -3.62 -8.47
CA ASP A 136 -1.33 -2.64 -9.18
C ASP A 136 -2.72 -2.44 -8.54
N ASN A 137 -2.99 -3.08 -7.41
CA ASN A 137 -4.22 -2.95 -6.64
C ASN A 137 -3.96 -2.35 -5.26
N ILE A 138 -4.46 -1.14 -5.05
CA ILE A 138 -4.62 -0.52 -3.73
C ILE A 138 -6.11 -0.40 -3.44
N MET A 139 -6.49 -0.63 -2.19
CA MET A 139 -7.86 -0.47 -1.73
C MET A 139 -7.93 0.61 -0.65
N TYR A 140 -9.07 1.26 -0.57
CA TYR A 140 -9.45 2.10 0.55
C TYR A 140 -10.72 1.57 1.19
N ASP A 141 -10.65 1.12 2.44
CA ASP A 141 -11.74 0.46 3.16
C ASP A 141 -12.39 -0.71 2.39
N GLY A 142 -11.55 -1.45 1.62
CA GLY A 142 -11.99 -2.59 0.82
C GLY A 142 -12.62 -2.24 -0.54
N LEU A 143 -12.56 -0.97 -0.97
CA LEU A 143 -12.91 -0.54 -2.32
C LEU A 143 -11.64 -0.45 -3.17
N PRO A 144 -11.49 -1.26 -4.24
CA PRO A 144 -10.31 -1.26 -5.08
C PRO A 144 -10.22 0.02 -5.92
N THR A 145 -8.99 0.53 -6.09
CA THR A 145 -8.68 1.65 -6.97
C THR A 145 -7.78 1.19 -8.10
N SER A 146 -7.80 1.88 -9.21
CA SER A 146 -6.83 1.69 -10.28
C SER A 146 -5.54 2.46 -9.95
N ILE A 147 -4.39 1.83 -10.24
CA ILE A 147 -3.11 2.51 -10.24
C ILE A 147 -2.63 2.51 -11.67
N SER A 148 -2.80 3.60 -12.38
CA SER A 148 -2.20 3.74 -13.70
C SER A 148 -0.68 3.90 -13.56
N THR A 149 0.06 3.53 -14.59
CA THR A 149 1.53 3.68 -14.60
C THR A 149 1.97 5.14 -14.42
N TYR A 150 1.10 6.09 -14.76
CA TYR A 150 1.41 7.52 -14.74
C TYR A 150 0.88 8.22 -13.49
N THR A 151 -0.24 7.75 -12.92
CA THR A 151 -0.83 8.28 -11.68
C THR A 151 -0.49 7.45 -10.45
N GLN A 152 0.30 6.40 -10.61
CA GLN A 152 0.76 5.54 -9.51
C GLN A 152 1.30 6.37 -8.35
N ASP A 153 2.06 7.39 -8.64
CA ASP A 153 2.70 8.25 -7.67
C ASP A 153 1.72 9.14 -6.90
N VAL A 154 0.58 9.48 -7.47
CA VAL A 154 -0.46 10.29 -6.82
C VAL A 154 -1.19 9.49 -5.75
N ILE A 155 -1.48 8.21 -6.05
CA ILE A 155 -2.27 7.33 -5.17
C ILE A 155 -1.37 6.57 -4.20
N SER A 156 -0.20 6.11 -4.64
CA SER A 156 0.72 5.30 -3.83
C SER A 156 1.47 6.08 -2.75
N GLY A 157 1.55 7.39 -2.85
CA GLY A 157 2.16 8.27 -1.85
C GLY A 157 1.24 8.65 -0.67
N ALA A 158 0.19 7.87 -0.38
CA ALA A 158 -0.80 8.20 0.64
C ALA A 158 -0.20 8.49 2.02
N ASP A 159 -0.54 9.65 2.60
CA ASP A 159 -0.17 10.04 3.95
C ASP A 159 -0.91 9.18 4.99
N LEU A 160 -0.19 8.65 5.98
CA LEU A 160 -0.74 7.71 6.95
C LEU A 160 -1.48 8.37 8.12
N ALA A 161 -1.52 9.69 8.23
CA ALA A 161 -2.19 10.37 9.33
C ALA A 161 -3.67 9.99 9.46
N MET A 162 -4.34 9.73 8.33
CA MET A 162 -5.78 9.42 8.28
C MET A 162 -6.11 7.92 8.34
N TYR A 163 -5.10 7.02 8.42
CA TYR A 163 -5.32 5.57 8.41
C TYR A 163 -5.04 4.93 9.76
N ASP A 164 -5.90 3.98 10.14
CA ASP A 164 -5.77 3.13 11.32
C ASP A 164 -4.71 2.04 11.09
N ARG A 165 -4.75 1.40 9.92
CA ARG A 165 -3.84 0.31 9.56
C ARG A 165 -3.73 0.12 8.07
N VAL A 166 -2.74 -0.68 7.67
CA VAL A 166 -2.60 -1.18 6.30
C VAL A 166 -2.62 -2.71 6.33
N GLU A 167 -3.55 -3.31 5.59
CA GLU A 167 -3.67 -4.75 5.42
C GLU A 167 -3.03 -5.16 4.09
N VAL A 168 -2.28 -6.27 4.10
CA VAL A 168 -1.59 -6.80 2.92
C VAL A 168 -2.06 -8.24 2.69
N VAL A 169 -2.64 -8.51 1.52
CA VAL A 169 -3.01 -9.86 1.08
C VAL A 169 -2.11 -10.24 -0.09
N ARG A 170 -1.26 -11.25 0.09
CA ARG A 170 -0.30 -11.69 -0.94
C ARG A 170 -0.92 -12.74 -1.85
N GLY A 171 -0.53 -12.72 -3.13
CA GLY A 171 -1.03 -13.62 -4.17
C GLY A 171 -2.19 -13.04 -4.97
N ALA A 172 -2.89 -13.88 -5.70
CA ALA A 172 -4.04 -13.48 -6.52
C ALA A 172 -5.24 -13.11 -5.64
N THR A 173 -5.81 -11.93 -5.86
CA THR A 173 -6.92 -11.37 -5.06
C THR A 173 -8.15 -11.05 -5.91
N GLY A 174 -8.30 -11.70 -7.06
CA GLY A 174 -9.33 -11.40 -8.05
C GLY A 174 -10.77 -11.47 -7.53
N LEU A 175 -11.04 -12.30 -6.51
CA LEU A 175 -12.35 -12.33 -5.83
C LEU A 175 -12.76 -10.92 -5.36
N MET A 176 -11.81 -10.17 -4.80
CA MET A 176 -12.05 -8.88 -4.16
C MET A 176 -11.79 -7.70 -5.08
N THR A 177 -10.70 -7.77 -5.84
CA THR A 177 -10.22 -6.65 -6.66
C THR A 177 -10.77 -6.65 -8.08
N GLY A 178 -11.19 -7.81 -8.60
CA GLY A 178 -11.46 -8.01 -10.02
C GLY A 178 -10.16 -8.09 -10.81
N ALA A 179 -10.02 -7.22 -11.81
CA ALA A 179 -8.82 -7.17 -12.65
C ALA A 179 -7.59 -6.68 -11.88
N GLY A 180 -6.43 -7.27 -12.16
CA GLY A 180 -5.15 -6.86 -11.57
C GLY A 180 -4.02 -7.88 -11.72
N SER A 181 -2.93 -7.65 -11.00
CA SER A 181 -1.74 -8.51 -10.97
C SER A 181 -1.82 -9.54 -9.83
N PRO A 182 -1.22 -10.74 -10.00
CA PRO A 182 -1.21 -11.75 -8.94
C PRO A 182 -0.20 -11.45 -7.81
N ALA A 183 0.29 -10.24 -7.67
CA ALA A 183 1.32 -9.85 -6.70
C ALA A 183 0.82 -9.84 -5.25
N ALA A 184 0.05 -8.85 -4.95
CA ALA A 184 -0.59 -8.59 -3.65
C ALA A 184 -1.64 -7.47 -3.81
N THR A 185 -2.44 -7.28 -2.76
CA THR A 185 -3.31 -6.11 -2.59
C THR A 185 -2.98 -5.43 -1.26
N LEU A 186 -2.89 -4.11 -1.29
CA LEU A 186 -2.73 -3.25 -0.12
C LEU A 186 -4.08 -2.59 0.18
N ASN A 187 -4.60 -2.73 1.40
CA ASN A 187 -5.83 -2.07 1.82
C ASN A 187 -5.54 -1.09 2.95
N LEU A 188 -5.78 0.20 2.68
CA LEU A 188 -5.63 1.27 3.65
C LEU A 188 -6.97 1.45 4.37
N VAL A 189 -7.02 1.13 5.65
CA VAL A 189 -8.22 1.24 6.48
C VAL A 189 -8.20 2.58 7.21
N ARG A 190 -9.22 3.41 6.95
CA ARG A 190 -9.31 4.77 7.51
C ARG A 190 -9.66 4.76 8.99
N LYS A 191 -9.16 5.76 9.71
CA LYS A 191 -9.54 6.04 11.09
C LYS A 191 -11.04 6.37 11.18
N ARG A 192 -11.73 5.82 12.17
CA ARG A 192 -13.15 6.08 12.43
C ARG A 192 -13.34 7.08 13.57
N PRO A 193 -14.48 7.78 13.63
CA PRO A 193 -14.80 8.64 14.76
C PRO A 193 -14.97 7.84 16.06
N THR A 194 -14.60 8.45 17.17
CA THR A 194 -14.74 7.87 18.53
C THR A 194 -15.89 8.51 19.30
N ALA A 195 -16.55 7.75 20.16
CA ALA A 195 -17.59 8.26 21.05
C ALA A 195 -17.01 9.03 22.25
N ILE A 196 -15.77 8.72 22.60
CA ILE A 196 -15.02 9.41 23.68
C ILE A 196 -14.18 10.51 23.03
N PRO A 197 -14.09 11.72 23.62
CA PRO A 197 -13.22 12.77 23.13
C PRO A 197 -11.77 12.28 23.01
N GLN A 198 -11.19 12.49 21.87
CA GLN A 198 -9.79 12.16 21.58
C GLN A 198 -9.20 13.31 20.78
N VAL A 199 -8.13 13.90 21.28
CA VAL A 199 -7.38 14.94 20.57
C VAL A 199 -5.91 14.61 20.70
N SER A 200 -5.18 14.64 19.60
CA SER A 200 -3.72 14.55 19.62
C SER A 200 -3.08 15.57 18.69
N ILE A 201 -1.92 16.05 19.09
CA ILE A 201 -1.07 16.92 18.28
C ILE A 201 0.32 16.27 18.29
N THR A 202 0.83 15.96 17.10
CA THR A 202 2.18 15.43 16.93
C THR A 202 3.00 16.44 16.14
N THR A 203 4.19 16.81 16.64
CA THR A 203 5.15 17.64 15.92
C THR A 203 6.47 16.87 15.82
N ALA A 204 7.08 16.89 14.65
CA ALA A 204 8.36 16.23 14.41
C ALA A 204 9.32 17.15 13.66
N ALA A 205 10.62 16.97 13.93
CA ALA A 205 11.71 17.66 13.24
C ALA A 205 12.89 16.70 13.07
N GLY A 206 13.57 16.77 11.94
CA GLY A 206 14.64 15.83 11.65
C GLY A 206 15.65 16.27 10.60
N SER A 207 16.44 15.31 10.16
CA SER A 207 17.45 15.50 9.12
C SER A 207 16.89 16.15 7.87
N TRP A 208 17.69 16.96 7.19
CA TRP A 208 17.34 17.70 5.97
C TRP A 208 16.23 18.73 6.17
N ASP A 209 16.23 19.41 7.32
CA ASP A 209 15.23 20.42 7.67
C ASP A 209 13.79 19.93 7.50
N ARG A 210 13.55 18.63 7.75
CA ARG A 210 12.22 18.04 7.66
C ARG A 210 11.42 18.35 8.92
N TYR A 211 10.27 18.98 8.73
CA TYR A 211 9.32 19.32 9.79
C TYR A 211 7.95 18.73 9.45
N ARG A 212 7.26 18.20 10.45
CA ARG A 212 5.90 17.68 10.30
C ARG A 212 5.08 18.06 11.52
N THR A 213 3.84 18.47 11.27
CA THR A 213 2.83 18.65 12.32
C THR A 213 1.55 17.94 11.92
N GLU A 214 0.96 17.22 12.86
CA GLU A 214 -0.28 16.47 12.70
C GLU A 214 -1.23 16.80 13.84
N VAL A 215 -2.49 17.06 13.52
CA VAL A 215 -3.60 17.27 14.47
C VAL A 215 -4.67 16.26 14.15
N ASP A 216 -5.12 15.52 15.16
CA ASP A 216 -6.19 14.52 15.05
C ASP A 216 -7.18 14.74 16.18
N ALA A 217 -8.43 15.03 15.85
CA ALA A 217 -9.47 15.30 16.84
C ALA A 217 -10.76 14.54 16.48
N SER A 218 -11.29 13.82 17.46
CA SER A 218 -12.50 13.02 17.34
C SER A 218 -13.39 13.15 18.56
N ASN A 219 -14.70 13.22 18.33
CA ASN A 219 -15.69 13.28 19.40
C ASN A 219 -17.11 12.93 18.91
N LYS A 220 -18.01 12.70 19.86
CA LYS A 220 -19.45 12.77 19.61
C LYS A 220 -19.84 14.20 19.26
N LEU A 221 -20.78 14.37 18.33
CA LEU A 221 -21.31 15.65 17.84
C LEU A 221 -22.70 15.96 18.41
N ASN A 222 -23.33 15.01 19.08
CA ASN A 222 -24.60 15.20 19.78
C ASN A 222 -24.57 14.53 21.17
N ASP A 223 -25.50 14.93 22.06
CA ASP A 223 -25.53 14.43 23.45
C ASP A 223 -25.77 12.93 23.53
N ALA A 224 -26.54 12.37 22.61
CA ALA A 224 -26.85 10.94 22.55
C ALA A 224 -25.67 10.08 22.10
N GLY A 225 -24.59 10.69 21.53
CA GLY A 225 -23.44 9.97 20.97
C GLY A 225 -23.74 9.20 19.67
N THR A 226 -24.95 9.38 19.11
CA THR A 226 -25.35 8.73 17.85
C THR A 226 -24.75 9.38 16.61
N VAL A 227 -24.22 10.58 16.72
CA VAL A 227 -23.46 11.26 15.66
C VAL A 227 -22.07 11.56 16.18
N ARG A 228 -21.07 11.07 15.47
CA ARG A 228 -19.65 11.20 15.83
C ARG A 228 -18.89 11.79 14.65
N GLY A 229 -17.84 12.55 14.90
CA GLY A 229 -17.01 13.14 13.88
C GLY A 229 -15.53 13.06 14.21
N ARG A 230 -14.71 13.03 13.18
CA ARG A 230 -13.25 13.11 13.29
C ARG A 230 -12.68 14.00 12.21
N VAL A 231 -11.67 14.76 12.56
CA VAL A 231 -10.85 15.54 11.63
C VAL A 231 -9.39 15.25 11.86
N VAL A 232 -8.65 15.08 10.78
CA VAL A 232 -7.18 14.92 10.80
C VAL A 232 -6.60 15.93 9.82
N ALA A 233 -5.56 16.65 10.24
CA ALA A 233 -4.80 17.55 9.38
C ALA A 233 -3.31 17.29 9.61
N ALA A 234 -2.54 17.17 8.53
CA ALA A 234 -1.10 17.05 8.60
C ALA A 234 -0.43 17.99 7.59
N TYR A 235 0.67 18.57 8.00
CA TYR A 235 1.55 19.39 7.18
C TYR A 235 2.99 18.90 7.34
N GLN A 236 3.66 18.68 6.23
CA GLN A 236 5.07 18.32 6.19
C GLN A 236 5.79 19.23 5.21
N ASP A 237 6.99 19.65 5.56
CA ASP A 237 7.90 20.41 4.73
C ASP A 237 9.34 19.98 5.01
N GLY A 238 10.17 19.88 3.98
CA GLY A 238 11.56 19.52 4.18
C GLY A 238 12.30 19.23 2.88
N ASN A 239 13.62 19.25 3.00
CA ASN A 239 14.53 18.89 1.94
C ASN A 239 14.72 17.36 1.85
N SER A 240 15.42 16.92 0.82
CA SER A 240 15.94 15.57 0.67
C SER A 240 17.45 15.55 0.92
N PHE A 241 18.04 14.34 1.02
CA PHE A 241 19.48 14.18 0.95
C PHE A 241 20.05 14.44 -0.46
N SER A 242 19.22 14.42 -1.49
CA SER A 242 19.60 14.79 -2.87
C SER A 242 19.63 16.30 -3.02
N ASP A 243 20.61 16.78 -3.77
CA ASP A 243 20.81 18.21 -4.01
C ASP A 243 19.52 18.83 -4.64
N VAL A 244 19.15 20.04 -4.23
CA VAL A 244 18.01 20.85 -4.73
C VAL A 244 16.61 20.27 -4.40
N ARG A 245 16.47 19.00 -4.09
CA ARG A 245 15.16 18.39 -3.86
C ARG A 245 14.52 18.84 -2.55
N ASP A 246 13.27 19.25 -2.66
CA ASP A 246 12.36 19.49 -1.54
C ASP A 246 11.04 18.76 -1.71
N ASN A 247 10.28 18.64 -0.62
CA ASN A 247 8.97 18.02 -0.59
C ASN A 247 8.09 18.77 0.42
N GLN A 248 6.97 19.26 -0.05
CA GLN A 248 5.92 19.80 0.81
C GLN A 248 4.66 18.96 0.66
N ARG A 249 4.07 18.52 1.79
CA ARG A 249 2.83 17.74 1.81
C ARG A 249 1.80 18.36 2.73
N GLN A 250 0.57 18.43 2.26
CA GLN A 250 -0.59 18.87 3.02
C GLN A 250 -1.66 17.79 2.94
N THR A 251 -2.14 17.33 4.09
CA THR A 251 -3.19 16.32 4.18
C THR A 251 -4.32 16.83 5.05
N PHE A 252 -5.54 16.65 4.58
CA PHE A 252 -6.76 16.96 5.32
C PHE A 252 -7.76 15.80 5.18
N TYR A 253 -8.37 15.41 6.29
CA TYR A 253 -9.34 14.32 6.36
C TYR A 253 -10.46 14.71 7.32
N GLY A 254 -11.70 14.44 6.91
CA GLY A 254 -12.88 14.63 7.74
C GLY A 254 -13.87 13.49 7.53
N ILE A 255 -14.45 12.98 8.62
CA ILE A 255 -15.44 11.91 8.59
C ILE A 255 -16.52 12.14 9.64
N VAL A 256 -17.74 11.83 9.29
CA VAL A 256 -18.90 11.81 10.19
C VAL A 256 -19.56 10.44 10.10
N GLU A 257 -19.93 9.92 11.24
CA GLU A 257 -20.65 8.66 11.41
C GLU A 257 -21.93 8.91 12.19
N ALA A 258 -23.05 8.46 11.67
CA ALA A 258 -24.37 8.66 12.26
C ALA A 258 -25.10 7.33 12.39
N ASP A 259 -25.46 6.95 13.61
CA ASP A 259 -26.37 5.85 13.88
C ASP A 259 -27.80 6.35 13.64
N LEU A 260 -28.36 5.99 12.48
CA LEU A 260 -29.73 6.38 12.09
C LEU A 260 -30.78 5.68 12.96
N ASN A 261 -30.42 4.51 13.47
CA ASN A 261 -31.12 3.72 14.49
C ASN A 261 -30.13 2.67 15.04
N ASP A 262 -30.56 1.82 15.97
CA ASP A 262 -29.72 0.81 16.63
C ASP A 262 -29.08 -0.21 15.67
N SER A 263 -29.63 -0.35 14.47
CA SER A 263 -29.19 -1.34 13.47
C SER A 263 -28.54 -0.71 12.23
N THR A 264 -28.63 0.62 12.05
CA THR A 264 -28.21 1.29 10.81
C THR A 264 -27.24 2.42 11.11
N THR A 265 -26.04 2.31 10.57
CA THR A 265 -25.02 3.35 10.66
C THR A 265 -24.71 3.88 9.25
N TRP A 266 -24.71 5.19 9.11
CA TRP A 266 -24.27 5.91 7.91
C TRP A 266 -22.97 6.64 8.18
N THR A 267 -22.04 6.48 7.26
CA THR A 267 -20.73 7.15 7.28
C THR A 267 -20.56 7.99 6.03
N ILE A 268 -20.04 9.19 6.17
CA ILE A 268 -19.60 10.04 5.07
C ILE A 268 -18.31 10.76 5.44
N GLY A 269 -17.39 10.85 4.49
CA GLY A 269 -16.13 11.55 4.72
C GLY A 269 -15.46 12.01 3.43
N ALA A 270 -14.48 12.87 3.60
CA ALA A 270 -13.68 13.42 2.52
C ALA A 270 -12.22 13.53 2.94
N SER A 271 -11.32 13.45 1.97
CA SER A 271 -9.90 13.73 2.17
C SER A 271 -9.34 14.56 1.02
N LYS A 272 -8.30 15.32 1.34
CA LYS A 272 -7.44 16.01 0.38
C LYS A 272 -6.00 15.76 0.76
N GLN A 273 -5.17 15.40 -0.22
CA GLN A 273 -3.72 15.42 -0.10
C GLN A 273 -3.16 16.23 -1.27
N ARG A 274 -2.22 17.12 -0.98
CA ARG A 274 -1.43 17.85 -1.97
C ARG A 274 0.04 17.64 -1.66
N ASP A 275 0.79 17.31 -2.70
CA ASP A 275 2.25 17.21 -2.67
C ASP A 275 2.81 18.22 -3.71
N ASP A 276 3.67 19.13 -3.25
CA ASP A 276 4.45 20.02 -4.09
C ASP A 276 5.93 19.60 -3.96
N ASN A 277 6.53 19.08 -5.04
CA ASN A 277 7.84 18.44 -4.97
C ASN A 277 8.78 18.99 -6.07
N THR A 278 10.02 19.31 -5.71
CA THR A 278 11.11 19.38 -6.69
C THR A 278 11.55 17.96 -7.01
N SER A 279 11.38 17.53 -8.26
CA SER A 279 11.51 16.12 -8.65
C SER A 279 12.16 15.95 -10.03
N ASP A 280 12.79 14.79 -10.24
CA ASP A 280 13.20 14.28 -11.55
C ASP A 280 12.17 13.28 -12.08
N TRP A 281 12.11 13.11 -13.40
CA TRP A 281 11.34 12.03 -14.00
C TRP A 281 12.15 10.73 -14.13
N GLY A 282 13.45 10.86 -14.41
CA GLY A 282 14.40 9.76 -14.44
C GLY A 282 15.43 9.92 -13.33
N GLY A 283 15.90 8.80 -12.78
CA GLY A 283 16.95 8.80 -11.76
C GLY A 283 18.36 8.88 -12.36
N LEU A 284 19.33 8.39 -11.62
CA LEU A 284 20.74 8.35 -12.02
C LEU A 284 21.00 7.24 -13.04
N PRO A 285 21.86 7.48 -14.06
CA PRO A 285 22.19 6.49 -15.08
C PRO A 285 23.26 5.50 -14.62
N SER A 286 23.36 4.36 -15.33
CA SER A 286 24.55 3.53 -15.39
C SER A 286 25.35 3.81 -16.67
N GLY A 287 26.53 3.23 -16.78
CA GLY A 287 27.21 3.06 -18.07
C GLY A 287 26.42 2.14 -19.01
N PRO A 288 26.82 2.05 -20.30
CA PRO A 288 26.05 1.37 -21.35
C PRO A 288 25.89 -0.14 -21.13
N ASN A 289 26.71 -0.77 -20.31
CA ASN A 289 26.57 -2.18 -19.90
C ASN A 289 26.32 -2.35 -18.42
N GLY A 290 25.83 -1.32 -17.73
CA GLY A 290 25.50 -1.35 -16.30
C GLY A 290 26.64 -0.95 -15.35
N GLU A 291 27.72 -0.37 -15.88
CA GLU A 291 28.86 0.08 -15.07
C GLU A 291 28.41 1.14 -14.06
N ASP A 292 28.91 1.06 -12.81
CA ASP A 292 28.72 2.11 -11.80
C ASP A 292 29.54 3.35 -12.18
N LEU A 293 28.87 4.45 -12.40
CA LEU A 293 29.48 5.74 -12.73
C LEU A 293 30.01 6.49 -11.51
N HIS A 294 29.91 5.90 -10.32
CA HIS A 294 30.40 6.44 -9.05
C HIS A 294 29.88 7.85 -8.71
N LEU A 295 28.65 8.17 -9.12
CA LEU A 295 28.02 9.44 -8.82
C LEU A 295 27.87 9.61 -7.30
N LYS A 296 27.89 10.85 -6.82
CA LYS A 296 27.65 11.14 -5.40
C LYS A 296 26.25 10.66 -4.98
N ARG A 297 26.06 10.28 -3.71
CA ARG A 297 24.74 9.90 -3.18
C ARG A 297 23.75 11.06 -3.29
N SER A 298 24.22 12.30 -3.16
CA SER A 298 23.38 13.49 -3.27
C SER A 298 23.11 13.95 -4.71
N SER A 299 23.73 13.29 -5.73
CA SER A 299 23.53 13.70 -7.13
C SER A 299 22.05 13.71 -7.51
N PHE A 300 21.65 14.80 -8.13
CA PHE A 300 20.34 15.02 -8.72
C PHE A 300 20.59 15.59 -10.11
N LEU A 301 20.19 14.86 -11.15
CA LEU A 301 20.48 15.24 -12.54
C LEU A 301 19.28 15.89 -13.23
N SER A 302 18.54 16.68 -12.45
CA SER A 302 17.46 17.54 -12.94
C SER A 302 17.72 19.00 -12.52
N ASN A 303 16.87 19.90 -12.94
CA ASN A 303 17.10 21.33 -12.80
C ASN A 303 16.30 21.93 -11.64
N ASP A 304 16.68 23.11 -11.17
CA ASP A 304 16.04 23.85 -10.08
C ASP A 304 14.60 24.31 -10.38
N TRP A 305 14.21 24.32 -11.65
CA TRP A 305 12.86 24.60 -12.11
C TRP A 305 11.98 23.34 -12.27
N SER A 306 12.51 22.14 -12.02
CA SER A 306 11.79 20.88 -12.15
C SER A 306 10.82 20.69 -10.99
N TYR A 307 9.62 20.20 -11.28
CA TYR A 307 8.61 19.92 -10.26
C TYR A 307 7.72 18.73 -10.64
N TRP A 308 7.07 18.18 -9.66
CA TRP A 308 6.00 17.19 -9.80
C TRP A 308 4.97 17.42 -8.70
N ASP A 309 3.97 18.23 -9.03
CA ASP A 309 2.90 18.59 -8.13
C ASP A 309 1.73 17.63 -8.27
N LYS A 310 1.13 17.23 -7.15
CA LYS A 310 0.07 16.21 -7.08
C LYS A 310 -1.04 16.68 -6.17
N ASP A 311 -2.28 16.55 -6.63
CA ASP A 311 -3.48 16.77 -5.84
C ASP A 311 -4.36 15.52 -5.87
N ASN A 312 -4.78 15.03 -4.71
CA ASN A 312 -5.70 13.90 -4.57
C ASN A 312 -6.86 14.31 -3.65
N TYR A 313 -8.06 14.28 -4.18
CA TYR A 313 -9.30 14.50 -3.45
C TYR A 313 -10.09 13.21 -3.43
N SER A 314 -10.69 12.86 -2.30
CA SER A 314 -11.56 11.71 -2.17
C SER A 314 -12.82 12.07 -1.39
N LEU A 315 -13.96 11.65 -1.93
CA LEU A 315 -15.25 11.64 -1.21
C LEU A 315 -15.68 10.18 -1.08
N PHE A 316 -16.07 9.78 0.11
CA PHE A 316 -16.51 8.41 0.36
C PHE A 316 -17.69 8.36 1.30
N THR A 317 -18.50 7.30 1.16
CA THR A 317 -19.65 7.05 2.02
C THR A 317 -19.91 5.55 2.15
N ASP A 318 -20.40 5.13 3.29
CA ASP A 318 -20.95 3.79 3.46
C ASP A 318 -22.21 3.80 4.35
N LEU A 319 -23.13 2.90 4.05
CA LEU A 319 -24.33 2.63 4.82
C LEU A 319 -24.33 1.15 5.19
N THR A 320 -24.33 0.87 6.47
CA THR A 320 -24.38 -0.50 6.99
C THR A 320 -25.68 -0.70 7.79
N HIS A 321 -26.42 -1.77 7.46
CA HIS A 321 -27.60 -2.20 8.21
C HIS A 321 -27.40 -3.62 8.74
N ARG A 322 -27.61 -3.82 10.03
CA ARG A 322 -27.55 -5.13 10.71
C ARG A 322 -28.96 -5.63 10.98
N PHE A 323 -29.25 -6.83 10.49
CA PHE A 323 -30.53 -7.49 10.71
C PHE A 323 -30.48 -8.34 12.00
N ASP A 324 -31.62 -8.53 12.66
CA ASP A 324 -31.73 -9.30 13.90
C ASP A 324 -31.31 -10.78 13.76
N ASN A 325 -31.28 -11.29 12.54
CA ASN A 325 -30.87 -12.68 12.23
C ASN A 325 -29.35 -12.83 12.01
N GLY A 326 -28.53 -11.80 12.32
CA GLY A 326 -27.08 -11.80 12.17
C GLY A 326 -26.59 -11.44 10.77
N TRP A 327 -27.47 -11.15 9.81
CA TRP A 327 -27.08 -10.64 8.49
C TRP A 327 -26.73 -9.17 8.54
N SER A 328 -25.87 -8.74 7.61
CA SER A 328 -25.48 -7.34 7.42
C SER A 328 -25.54 -6.98 5.95
N ALA A 329 -26.18 -5.85 5.63
CA ALA A 329 -26.14 -5.24 4.31
C ALA A 329 -25.23 -4.02 4.34
N LYS A 330 -24.33 -3.90 3.37
CA LYS A 330 -23.43 -2.74 3.23
C LYS A 330 -23.53 -2.17 1.82
N LEU A 331 -23.73 -0.85 1.73
CA LEU A 331 -23.56 -0.06 0.50
C LEU A 331 -22.36 0.85 0.72
N ALA A 332 -21.40 0.83 -0.18
CA ALA A 332 -20.22 1.67 -0.09
C ALA A 332 -19.92 2.34 -1.43
N GLY A 333 -19.45 3.58 -1.38
CA GLY A 333 -19.10 4.34 -2.57
C GLY A 333 -17.92 5.26 -2.31
N GLN A 334 -17.09 5.45 -3.33
CA GLN A 334 -15.97 6.37 -3.32
C GLN A 334 -15.82 7.05 -4.66
N LYS A 335 -15.53 8.34 -4.64
CA LYS A 335 -15.08 9.12 -5.79
C LYS A 335 -13.69 9.68 -5.48
N ILE A 336 -12.75 9.50 -6.40
CA ILE A 336 -11.40 10.06 -6.33
C ILE A 336 -11.22 10.99 -7.53
N TRP A 337 -10.60 12.13 -7.31
CA TRP A 337 -10.06 13.04 -8.32
C TRP A 337 -8.57 13.21 -8.00
N ALA A 338 -7.74 12.67 -8.86
CA ALA A 338 -6.29 12.75 -8.73
C ALA A 338 -5.71 13.48 -9.94
N ASN A 339 -4.91 14.50 -9.68
CA ASN A 339 -4.28 15.32 -10.71
C ASN A 339 -2.78 15.36 -10.47
N ALA A 340 -2.00 15.36 -11.55
CA ALA A 340 -0.57 15.62 -11.49
C ALA A 340 -0.16 16.63 -12.57
N ASP A 341 0.67 17.59 -12.21
CA ASP A 341 1.38 18.49 -13.14
C ASP A 341 2.88 18.26 -12.96
N THR A 342 3.50 17.74 -14.01
CA THR A 342 4.93 17.41 -14.01
C THR A 342 5.65 18.23 -15.06
N PHE A 343 6.68 18.94 -14.64
CA PHE A 343 7.65 19.52 -15.56
C PHE A 343 9.04 19.16 -15.06
N SER A 344 9.63 18.16 -15.65
CA SER A 344 10.86 17.58 -15.13
C SER A 344 11.73 17.03 -16.24
N THR A 345 12.90 16.47 -15.87
CA THR A 345 13.88 15.96 -16.82
C THR A 345 14.21 14.50 -16.58
N TYR A 346 14.62 13.83 -17.65
CA TYR A 346 15.18 12.48 -17.66
C TYR A 346 16.38 12.42 -18.60
N LEU A 347 17.20 11.38 -18.45
CA LEU A 347 18.38 11.18 -19.30
C LEU A 347 18.05 10.21 -20.42
N GLY A 348 18.50 10.49 -21.64
CA GLY A 348 18.57 9.54 -22.72
C GLY A 348 19.71 8.55 -22.53
N ASN A 349 19.63 7.44 -23.23
CA ASN A 349 20.70 6.45 -23.24
C ASN A 349 22.02 7.08 -23.71
N TYR A 350 23.13 6.66 -23.09
CA TYR A 350 24.46 7.03 -23.53
C TYR A 350 24.69 6.53 -24.98
N ASP A 351 24.96 7.46 -25.90
CA ASP A 351 25.14 7.18 -27.34
C ASP A 351 26.62 7.18 -27.79
N GLY A 352 27.56 7.20 -26.83
CA GLY A 352 29.01 7.33 -27.07
C GLY A 352 29.51 8.77 -27.15
N ALA A 353 28.62 9.74 -27.25
CA ALA A 353 28.94 11.18 -27.23
C ALA A 353 28.72 11.83 -25.86
N GLY A 354 28.10 11.13 -24.93
CA GLY A 354 27.76 11.61 -23.59
C GLY A 354 26.28 11.42 -23.23
N PHE A 355 25.86 12.04 -22.13
CA PHE A 355 24.46 12.00 -21.72
C PHE A 355 23.70 13.21 -22.25
N GLN A 356 22.47 12.95 -22.69
CA GLN A 356 21.52 13.96 -23.12
C GLN A 356 20.42 14.07 -22.07
N GLN A 357 20.11 15.29 -21.63
CA GLN A 357 18.97 15.57 -20.78
C GLN A 357 17.79 16.03 -21.63
N TYR A 358 16.65 15.42 -21.44
CA TYR A 358 15.36 15.75 -22.08
C TYR A 358 14.45 16.37 -21.02
N ALA A 359 13.75 17.42 -21.37
CA ALA A 359 12.71 17.97 -20.51
C ALA A 359 11.32 17.51 -21.01
N GLY A 360 10.46 17.13 -20.10
CA GLY A 360 9.08 16.77 -20.38
C GLY A 360 8.11 17.50 -19.49
N LYS A 361 7.00 17.97 -20.06
CA LYS A 361 5.87 18.53 -19.33
C LYS A 361 4.64 17.67 -19.60
N TYR A 362 4.02 17.18 -18.54
CA TYR A 362 2.81 16.35 -18.61
C TYR A 362 1.81 16.76 -17.55
N MET A 363 0.55 16.64 -17.91
CA MET A 363 -0.59 16.88 -17.02
C MET A 363 -1.48 15.65 -17.07
N ASP A 364 -1.83 15.15 -15.88
CA ASP A 364 -2.62 13.95 -15.69
C ASP A 364 -3.88 14.28 -14.90
N ASP A 365 -5.03 13.86 -15.42
CA ASP A 365 -6.31 13.87 -14.70
C ASP A 365 -6.82 12.43 -14.59
N ASP A 366 -7.06 11.96 -13.37
CA ASP A 366 -7.54 10.60 -13.06
C ASP A 366 -8.77 10.67 -12.17
N ASP A 367 -9.92 10.40 -12.76
CA ASP A 367 -11.22 10.40 -12.14
C ASP A 367 -11.69 8.97 -11.88
N GLN A 368 -11.76 8.52 -10.62
CA GLN A 368 -12.20 7.19 -10.28
C GLN A 368 -13.52 7.19 -9.50
N THR A 369 -14.42 6.30 -9.85
CA THR A 369 -15.68 6.04 -9.15
C THR A 369 -15.76 4.56 -8.80
N ASN A 370 -15.94 4.25 -7.51
CA ASN A 370 -16.05 2.88 -7.02
C ASN A 370 -17.32 2.73 -6.20
N LEU A 371 -18.12 1.72 -6.52
CA LEU A 371 -19.35 1.39 -5.81
C LEU A 371 -19.35 -0.10 -5.47
N ASP A 372 -19.84 -0.44 -4.29
CA ASP A 372 -20.00 -1.82 -3.84
C ASP A 372 -21.27 -1.98 -3.01
N ALA A 373 -22.02 -3.03 -3.28
CA ALA A 373 -23.16 -3.43 -2.49
C ALA A 373 -23.01 -4.90 -2.10
N SER A 374 -23.07 -5.19 -0.82
CA SER A 374 -22.89 -6.55 -0.31
C SER A 374 -23.88 -6.91 0.78
N LEU A 375 -24.16 -8.20 0.87
CA LEU A 375 -24.95 -8.82 1.90
C LEU A 375 -24.15 -9.98 2.47
N SER A 376 -23.93 -10.01 3.79
CA SER A 376 -23.18 -11.07 4.47
C SER A 376 -23.89 -11.52 5.73
N GLY A 377 -23.73 -12.78 6.09
CA GLY A 377 -24.31 -13.29 7.32
C GLY A 377 -24.30 -14.81 7.44
N PRO A 378 -24.73 -15.30 8.59
CA PRO A 378 -24.78 -16.74 8.88
C PRO A 378 -25.97 -17.41 8.19
N PHE A 379 -25.77 -18.68 7.80
CA PHE A 379 -26.86 -19.54 7.36
C PHE A 379 -26.69 -20.94 7.94
N LYS A 380 -27.79 -21.68 8.09
CA LYS A 380 -27.80 -23.03 8.65
C LYS A 380 -27.92 -24.07 7.55
N LEU A 381 -27.00 -25.03 7.53
CA LEU A 381 -27.03 -26.18 6.64
C LEU A 381 -26.54 -27.42 7.41
N PHE A 382 -27.24 -28.55 7.27
CA PHE A 382 -26.95 -29.80 7.96
C PHE A 382 -26.77 -29.67 9.49
N GLY A 383 -27.54 -28.77 10.12
CA GLY A 383 -27.52 -28.51 11.56
C GLY A 383 -26.32 -27.70 12.08
N ARG A 384 -25.50 -27.17 11.20
CA ARG A 384 -24.35 -26.30 11.51
C ARG A 384 -24.55 -24.91 10.94
N GLU A 385 -23.84 -23.95 11.52
CA GLU A 385 -23.81 -22.56 11.06
C GLU A 385 -22.61 -22.35 10.11
N HIS A 386 -22.85 -21.61 9.06
CA HIS A 386 -21.94 -21.28 7.96
C HIS A 386 -22.07 -19.80 7.66
N ASP A 387 -21.09 -19.22 6.95
CA ASP A 387 -21.11 -17.83 6.56
C ASP A 387 -21.20 -17.66 5.04
N LEU A 388 -21.93 -16.65 4.60
CA LEU A 388 -22.07 -16.31 3.19
C LEU A 388 -21.87 -14.79 3.01
N VAL A 389 -21.14 -14.43 1.95
CA VAL A 389 -21.17 -13.08 1.41
C VAL A 389 -21.52 -13.14 -0.07
N VAL A 390 -22.38 -12.23 -0.50
CA VAL A 390 -22.69 -11.98 -1.92
C VAL A 390 -22.67 -10.48 -2.16
N GLY A 391 -22.25 -10.07 -3.36
CA GLY A 391 -22.23 -8.65 -3.66
C GLY A 391 -22.00 -8.34 -5.13
N VAL A 392 -22.19 -7.08 -5.43
CA VAL A 392 -21.96 -6.47 -6.74
C VAL A 392 -21.05 -5.27 -6.59
N SER A 393 -20.21 -5.05 -7.58
CA SER A 393 -19.31 -3.90 -7.59
C SER A 393 -19.29 -3.24 -8.95
N HIS A 394 -19.04 -1.93 -8.96
CA HIS A 394 -18.79 -1.12 -10.15
C HIS A 394 -17.58 -0.26 -9.91
N ARG A 395 -16.67 -0.23 -10.88
CA ARG A 395 -15.51 0.66 -10.93
C ARG A 395 -15.47 1.34 -12.29
N GLU A 396 -15.31 2.65 -12.32
CA GLU A 396 -15.03 3.44 -13.51
C GLU A 396 -13.81 4.33 -13.23
N GLU A 397 -12.84 4.32 -14.14
CA GLU A 397 -11.70 5.22 -14.19
C GLU A 397 -11.72 5.97 -15.52
N LYS A 398 -11.60 7.29 -15.45
CA LYS A 398 -11.35 8.15 -16.61
C LYS A 398 -9.99 8.77 -16.42
N PHE A 399 -9.08 8.40 -17.30
CA PHE A 399 -7.73 8.88 -17.31
C PHE A 399 -7.46 9.72 -18.53
N ASP A 400 -7.03 10.95 -18.33
CA ASP A 400 -6.63 11.91 -19.36
C ASP A 400 -5.20 12.36 -19.08
N GLN A 401 -4.31 12.21 -20.06
CA GLN A 401 -2.94 12.70 -20.01
C GLN A 401 -2.62 13.44 -21.30
N TRP A 402 -1.99 14.58 -21.17
CA TRP A 402 -1.45 15.33 -22.29
C TRP A 402 -0.11 15.96 -21.92
N GLY A 403 0.72 16.21 -22.94
CA GLY A 403 2.05 16.73 -22.67
C GLY A 403 2.95 16.73 -23.88
N GLY A 404 4.23 16.89 -23.63
CA GLY A 404 5.26 16.89 -24.64
C GLY A 404 6.65 16.94 -24.04
N TRP A 405 7.63 16.92 -24.92
CA TRP A 405 9.04 16.90 -24.54
C TRP A 405 9.88 17.75 -25.50
N THR A 406 11.13 18.01 -25.08
CA THR A 406 12.11 18.74 -25.88
C THR A 406 13.10 17.81 -26.54
N ASP A 407 13.89 18.33 -27.46
CA ASP A 407 15.14 17.70 -27.90
C ASP A 407 16.15 17.62 -26.76
N GLY A 408 17.08 16.69 -26.87
CA GLY A 408 18.09 16.45 -25.85
C GLY A 408 19.13 17.59 -25.78
N THR A 409 19.51 17.95 -24.57
CA THR A 409 20.59 18.89 -24.27
C THR A 409 21.77 18.13 -23.67
N PRO A 410 23.00 18.23 -24.23
CA PRO A 410 24.17 17.61 -23.63
C PRO A 410 24.47 18.12 -22.22
N ILE A 411 24.77 17.23 -21.29
CA ILE A 411 25.12 17.58 -19.91
C ILE A 411 26.38 16.84 -19.42
N ASP A 412 27.12 17.46 -18.48
CA ASP A 412 28.15 16.79 -17.70
C ASP A 412 27.54 16.25 -16.40
N ILE A 413 27.37 14.95 -16.29
CA ILE A 413 26.77 14.29 -15.10
C ILE A 413 27.64 14.36 -13.86
N TYR A 414 28.94 14.62 -13.97
CA TYR A 414 29.87 14.69 -12.85
C TYR A 414 29.98 16.09 -12.25
N ASN A 415 29.74 17.13 -13.07
CA ASN A 415 29.78 18.53 -12.66
C ASN A 415 28.49 19.25 -13.07
N PHE A 416 27.36 18.59 -12.82
CA PHE A 416 26.05 19.14 -13.22
C PHE A 416 25.69 20.35 -12.35
N ASP A 417 25.40 21.48 -13.01
CA ASP A 417 24.86 22.69 -12.40
C ASP A 417 23.35 22.76 -12.69
N HIS A 418 22.55 22.70 -11.65
CA HIS A 418 21.07 22.65 -11.72
C HIS A 418 20.44 23.90 -12.36
N SER A 419 21.19 25.00 -12.43
CA SER A 419 20.78 26.24 -13.12
C SER A 419 21.28 26.35 -14.56
N SER A 420 22.14 25.40 -15.00
CA SER A 420 22.85 25.49 -16.30
C SER A 420 21.95 25.32 -17.51
N VAL A 421 20.84 24.58 -17.38
CA VAL A 421 19.85 24.39 -18.44
C VAL A 421 18.62 25.26 -18.13
N PRO A 422 18.36 26.31 -18.93
CA PRO A 422 17.18 27.18 -18.72
C PRO A 422 15.88 26.37 -18.90
N LYS A 423 14.83 26.76 -18.18
CA LYS A 423 13.49 26.17 -18.34
C LYS A 423 13.00 26.32 -19.79
N PRO A 424 12.83 25.23 -20.56
CA PRO A 424 12.44 25.32 -21.94
C PRO A 424 10.94 25.56 -22.10
N ALA A 425 10.54 26.04 -23.29
CA ALA A 425 9.14 25.93 -23.71
C ALA A 425 8.88 24.50 -24.24
N VAL A 426 7.80 23.90 -23.82
CA VAL A 426 7.36 22.58 -24.28
C VAL A 426 6.00 22.70 -24.94
N ASP A 427 5.88 22.13 -26.15
CA ASP A 427 4.58 21.98 -26.81
C ASP A 427 3.83 20.81 -26.20
N THR A 428 2.84 21.10 -25.37
CA THR A 428 2.04 20.11 -24.65
C THR A 428 0.96 19.44 -25.50
N THR A 429 0.92 19.70 -26.81
CA THR A 429 0.01 19.03 -27.76
C THR A 429 0.65 17.85 -28.49
N LEU A 430 1.93 17.56 -28.20
CA LEU A 430 2.67 16.47 -28.87
C LEU A 430 2.21 15.08 -28.45
N TYR A 431 1.64 14.96 -27.27
CA TYR A 431 1.20 13.70 -26.70
C TYR A 431 -0.17 13.83 -26.03
N GLU A 432 -1.05 12.90 -26.33
CA GLU A 432 -2.35 12.76 -25.70
C GLU A 432 -2.65 11.27 -25.47
N SER A 433 -3.11 10.92 -24.27
CA SER A 433 -3.66 9.62 -23.95
C SER A 433 -4.94 9.81 -23.16
N ARG A 434 -6.06 9.31 -23.65
CA ARG A 434 -7.36 9.47 -22.98
C ARG A 434 -8.10 8.16 -23.02
N ASN A 435 -8.46 7.64 -21.87
CA ASN A 435 -9.17 6.37 -21.82
C ASN A 435 -10.24 6.36 -20.72
N THR A 436 -11.18 5.46 -20.87
CA THR A 436 -12.15 5.12 -19.82
C THR A 436 -12.12 3.63 -19.62
N THR A 437 -11.86 3.20 -18.40
CA THR A 437 -11.93 1.81 -17.98
C THR A 437 -13.16 1.61 -17.10
N LYS A 438 -13.97 0.59 -17.38
CA LYS A 438 -15.12 0.20 -16.57
C LYS A 438 -15.02 -1.26 -16.19
N GLU A 439 -15.27 -1.57 -14.95
CA GLU A 439 -15.39 -2.94 -14.48
C GLU A 439 -16.64 -3.12 -13.63
N ASN A 440 -17.44 -4.12 -13.99
CA ASN A 440 -18.58 -4.56 -13.21
C ASN A 440 -18.30 -5.97 -12.70
N GLY A 441 -18.68 -6.27 -11.46
CA GLY A 441 -18.45 -7.58 -10.86
C GLY A 441 -19.64 -8.06 -10.06
N LEU A 442 -19.90 -9.37 -10.18
CA LEU A 442 -20.77 -10.12 -9.27
C LEU A 442 -19.87 -11.12 -8.54
N TYR A 443 -19.87 -11.11 -7.21
CA TYR A 443 -19.05 -12.01 -6.41
C TYR A 443 -19.86 -12.69 -5.31
N ALA A 444 -19.40 -13.89 -4.93
CA ALA A 444 -19.91 -14.60 -3.78
C ALA A 444 -18.79 -15.43 -3.14
N ALA A 445 -18.83 -15.57 -1.82
CA ALA A 445 -18.01 -16.54 -1.08
C ALA A 445 -18.79 -17.11 0.09
N ALA A 446 -18.67 -18.43 0.30
CA ALA A 446 -19.28 -19.14 1.42
C ALA A 446 -18.20 -19.85 2.22
N ARG A 447 -18.25 -19.71 3.54
CA ARG A 447 -17.46 -20.48 4.49
C ARG A 447 -18.34 -21.57 5.08
N PHE A 448 -18.01 -22.81 4.77
CA PHE A 448 -18.66 -23.99 5.30
C PHE A 448 -17.89 -24.53 6.49
N ASN A 449 -18.58 -24.86 7.57
CA ASN A 449 -18.05 -25.47 8.80
C ASN A 449 -18.64 -26.89 8.98
N PRO A 450 -18.25 -27.88 8.14
CA PRO A 450 -18.90 -29.20 8.13
C PRO A 450 -18.67 -30.01 9.43
N ILE A 451 -17.51 -29.87 10.04
CA ILE A 451 -17.16 -30.34 11.37
C ILE A 451 -16.37 -29.25 12.09
N GLU A 452 -16.24 -29.33 13.40
CA GLU A 452 -15.66 -28.28 14.22
C GLU A 452 -14.24 -27.87 13.79
N PRO A 453 -13.28 -28.75 13.50
CA PRO A 453 -11.94 -28.36 13.10
C PRO A 453 -11.78 -28.08 11.60
N LEU A 454 -12.84 -28.19 10.78
CA LEU A 454 -12.73 -28.08 9.32
C LEU A 454 -13.56 -26.92 8.79
N HIS A 455 -12.88 -26.00 8.11
CA HIS A 455 -13.49 -24.87 7.43
C HIS A 455 -13.13 -24.90 5.95
N ILE A 456 -14.13 -24.77 5.09
CA ILE A 456 -13.97 -24.76 3.64
C ILE A 456 -14.54 -23.44 3.11
N ILE A 457 -13.72 -22.65 2.45
CA ILE A 457 -14.18 -21.42 1.80
C ILE A 457 -14.18 -21.65 0.29
N VAL A 458 -15.33 -21.40 -0.33
CA VAL A 458 -15.49 -21.46 -1.79
C VAL A 458 -16.11 -20.17 -2.25
N GLY A 459 -15.56 -19.58 -3.28
CA GLY A 459 -16.08 -18.34 -3.84
C GLY A 459 -15.68 -18.15 -5.28
N GLY A 460 -16.14 -17.06 -5.83
CA GLY A 460 -15.79 -16.64 -7.18
C GLY A 460 -16.39 -15.29 -7.51
N ARG A 461 -15.82 -14.71 -8.54
CA ARG A 461 -16.28 -13.44 -9.13
C ARG A 461 -16.46 -13.64 -10.62
N VAL A 462 -17.49 -13.03 -11.16
CA VAL A 462 -17.69 -12.86 -12.61
C VAL A 462 -17.54 -11.39 -12.92
N SER A 463 -16.60 -11.05 -13.79
CA SER A 463 -16.28 -9.67 -14.16
C SER A 463 -16.62 -9.39 -15.63
N TRP A 464 -17.03 -8.16 -15.88
CA TRP A 464 -17.16 -7.53 -17.18
C TRP A 464 -16.26 -6.32 -17.17
N PHE A 465 -15.38 -6.21 -18.18
CA PHE A 465 -14.38 -5.16 -18.28
C PHE A 465 -14.45 -4.51 -19.64
N ASP A 466 -14.57 -3.18 -19.68
CA ASP A 466 -14.61 -2.37 -20.89
C ASP A 466 -13.48 -1.35 -20.84
N TYR A 467 -12.72 -1.26 -21.91
CA TYR A 467 -11.71 -0.23 -22.13
C TYR A 467 -12.06 0.54 -23.39
N ASP A 468 -12.22 1.85 -23.25
CA ASP A 468 -12.53 2.82 -24.32
C ASP A 468 -11.36 3.80 -24.45
N ASN A 469 -10.67 3.75 -25.58
CA ASN A 469 -9.59 4.68 -25.93
C ASN A 469 -10.18 5.94 -26.59
N ARG A 470 -10.46 6.95 -25.80
CA ARG A 470 -11.07 8.22 -26.24
C ARG A 470 -10.17 9.09 -27.11
N ALA A 471 -8.86 8.82 -27.17
CA ALA A 471 -7.87 9.57 -27.98
C ALA A 471 -7.57 8.87 -29.32
N GLY A 472 -8.04 7.65 -29.54
CA GLY A 472 -7.65 6.88 -30.71
C GLY A 472 -8.51 5.64 -30.98
N THR A 473 -7.84 4.56 -31.36
CA THR A 473 -8.43 3.24 -31.60
C THR A 473 -7.83 2.24 -30.62
N GLY A 474 -8.48 1.10 -30.43
CA GLY A 474 -7.99 0.03 -29.57
C GLY A 474 -8.91 -0.26 -28.40
N ASP A 475 -10.21 0.07 -28.55
CA ASP A 475 -11.25 -0.35 -27.60
C ASP A 475 -11.33 -1.85 -27.51
N TYR A 476 -11.54 -2.37 -26.32
CA TYR A 476 -11.73 -3.80 -26.11
C TYR A 476 -12.58 -4.10 -24.90
N THR A 477 -13.18 -5.28 -24.88
CA THR A 477 -14.02 -5.76 -23.80
C THR A 477 -13.61 -7.17 -23.39
N VAL A 478 -13.72 -7.46 -22.08
CA VAL A 478 -13.63 -8.80 -21.53
C VAL A 478 -14.98 -9.14 -20.91
N ASN A 479 -15.61 -10.21 -21.41
CA ASN A 479 -16.96 -10.56 -21.04
C ASN A 479 -17.02 -11.82 -20.18
N ARG A 480 -17.57 -11.71 -18.97
CA ARG A 480 -17.82 -12.83 -18.05
C ARG A 480 -16.54 -13.59 -17.66
N GLU A 481 -15.47 -12.85 -17.39
CA GLU A 481 -14.26 -13.46 -16.83
C GLU A 481 -14.56 -14.00 -15.43
N VAL A 482 -14.21 -15.26 -15.20
CA VAL A 482 -14.51 -15.95 -13.94
C VAL A 482 -13.21 -16.14 -13.16
N THR A 483 -13.14 -15.57 -11.98
CA THR A 483 -12.03 -15.72 -11.04
C THR A 483 -12.46 -16.55 -9.82
N PRO A 484 -12.12 -17.85 -9.77
CA PRO A 484 -12.45 -18.72 -8.66
C PRO A 484 -11.56 -18.48 -7.43
N TYR A 485 -12.11 -18.82 -6.27
CA TYR A 485 -11.46 -18.84 -4.99
C TYR A 485 -11.83 -20.11 -4.24
N ALA A 486 -10.86 -20.83 -3.72
CA ALA A 486 -11.08 -21.96 -2.86
C ALA A 486 -10.03 -22.03 -1.75
N GLY A 487 -10.46 -22.33 -0.53
CA GLY A 487 -9.58 -22.52 0.62
C GLY A 487 -10.12 -23.61 1.54
N ILE A 488 -9.22 -24.38 2.11
CA ILE A 488 -9.52 -25.36 3.16
C ILE A 488 -8.61 -25.09 4.35
N ILE A 489 -9.19 -25.07 5.54
CA ILE A 489 -8.47 -24.86 6.80
C ILE A 489 -8.84 -26.01 7.71
N TYR A 490 -7.85 -26.61 8.35
CA TYR A 490 -8.04 -27.63 9.34
C TYR A 490 -7.32 -27.25 10.63
N ASP A 491 -8.09 -27.08 11.70
CA ASP A 491 -7.59 -26.77 13.04
C ASP A 491 -7.01 -28.01 13.65
N LEU A 492 -5.69 -28.06 13.83
CA LEU A 492 -4.98 -29.15 14.50
C LEU A 492 -5.26 -29.13 16.01
N ASN A 493 -5.43 -27.95 16.55
CA ASN A 493 -5.83 -27.65 17.94
C ASN A 493 -6.19 -26.17 18.06
N ASP A 494 -6.41 -25.66 19.27
CA ASP A 494 -6.79 -24.27 19.53
C ASP A 494 -5.73 -23.24 19.10
N THR A 495 -4.49 -23.67 18.91
CA THR A 495 -3.35 -22.78 18.54
C THR A 495 -3.00 -22.87 17.06
N TYR A 496 -3.02 -24.06 16.46
CA TYR A 496 -2.48 -24.32 15.12
C TYR A 496 -3.53 -24.71 14.13
N SER A 497 -3.44 -24.14 12.92
CA SER A 497 -4.25 -24.52 11.76
C SER A 497 -3.35 -24.74 10.54
N VAL A 498 -3.63 -25.76 9.75
CA VAL A 498 -3.05 -25.93 8.41
C VAL A 498 -4.08 -25.51 7.38
N TYR A 499 -3.61 -24.96 6.27
CA TYR A 499 -4.50 -24.57 5.18
C TYR A 499 -3.90 -24.89 3.82
N ALA A 500 -4.78 -24.98 2.82
CA ALA A 500 -4.42 -24.93 1.42
C ALA A 500 -5.40 -24.03 0.69
N SER A 501 -4.95 -23.30 -0.32
CA SER A 501 -5.81 -22.43 -1.11
C SER A 501 -5.43 -22.40 -2.59
N TYR A 502 -6.42 -22.06 -3.39
CA TYR A 502 -6.35 -21.75 -4.80
C TYR A 502 -7.06 -20.43 -5.06
N THR A 503 -6.38 -19.49 -5.69
CA THR A 503 -6.93 -18.17 -6.03
C THR A 503 -6.49 -17.75 -7.41
N GLU A 504 -7.37 -17.06 -8.12
CA GLU A 504 -7.08 -16.51 -9.44
C GLU A 504 -7.28 -15.00 -9.49
N ILE A 505 -6.70 -14.40 -10.52
CA ILE A 505 -6.89 -13.02 -10.93
C ILE A 505 -6.68 -12.94 -12.44
N PHE A 506 -7.35 -12.01 -13.11
CA PHE A 506 -7.11 -11.73 -14.51
C PHE A 506 -6.59 -10.30 -14.70
N LYS A 507 -5.81 -10.09 -15.75
CA LYS A 507 -5.36 -8.75 -16.15
C LYS A 507 -5.62 -8.54 -17.63
N PRO A 508 -6.54 -7.63 -18.00
CA PRO A 508 -6.77 -7.28 -19.39
C PRO A 508 -5.49 -6.78 -20.07
N GLN A 509 -5.39 -6.99 -21.36
CA GLN A 509 -4.28 -6.50 -22.17
C GLN A 509 -4.82 -5.92 -23.48
N SER A 510 -4.14 -4.91 -24.02
CA SER A 510 -4.55 -4.16 -25.21
C SER A 510 -3.85 -4.58 -26.49
N GLN A 511 -2.90 -5.52 -26.39
CA GLN A 511 -2.14 -6.03 -27.54
C GLN A 511 -3.05 -6.83 -28.46
N MET A 512 -2.80 -6.70 -29.79
CA MET A 512 -3.60 -7.36 -30.81
C MET A 512 -2.79 -8.44 -31.55
N ASP A 513 -3.46 -9.51 -31.92
CA ASP A 513 -2.90 -10.56 -32.76
C ASP A 513 -2.79 -10.14 -34.24
N ALA A 514 -2.35 -11.06 -35.11
CA ALA A 514 -2.25 -10.86 -36.57
C ALA A 514 -3.62 -10.63 -37.22
N SER A 515 -4.71 -11.07 -36.59
CA SER A 515 -6.09 -10.88 -37.06
C SER A 515 -6.72 -9.58 -36.54
N ARG A 516 -5.95 -8.76 -35.84
CA ARG A 516 -6.41 -7.51 -35.20
C ARG A 516 -7.45 -7.75 -34.08
N GLN A 517 -7.43 -8.92 -33.48
CA GLN A 517 -8.21 -9.20 -32.27
C GLN A 517 -7.33 -8.93 -31.06
N VAL A 518 -7.93 -8.33 -30.04
CA VAL A 518 -7.25 -8.17 -28.74
C VAL A 518 -7.01 -9.54 -28.12
N LEU A 519 -5.82 -9.73 -27.58
CA LEU A 519 -5.44 -10.99 -26.93
C LEU A 519 -6.31 -11.25 -25.71
N ASP A 520 -6.53 -12.52 -25.40
CA ASP A 520 -7.17 -12.94 -24.17
C ASP A 520 -6.45 -12.33 -22.95
N PRO A 521 -7.15 -12.05 -21.85
CA PRO A 521 -6.53 -11.54 -20.63
C PRO A 521 -5.40 -12.42 -20.12
N MET A 522 -4.37 -11.82 -19.56
CA MET A 522 -3.44 -12.56 -18.74
C MET A 522 -4.19 -13.14 -17.52
N THR A 523 -3.90 -14.37 -17.15
CA THR A 523 -4.42 -15.01 -15.95
C THR A 523 -3.30 -15.26 -14.94
N GLY A 524 -3.54 -14.96 -13.69
CA GLY A 524 -2.65 -15.23 -12.57
C GLY A 524 -3.28 -16.27 -11.64
N LYS A 525 -2.61 -17.41 -11.45
CA LYS A 525 -3.04 -18.49 -10.56
C LYS A 525 -2.09 -18.57 -9.37
N ASN A 526 -2.63 -18.75 -8.18
CA ASN A 526 -1.84 -18.92 -6.97
C ASN A 526 -2.31 -20.15 -6.20
N TYR A 527 -1.39 -21.07 -5.96
CA TYR A 527 -1.54 -22.23 -5.08
C TYR A 527 -0.73 -21.96 -3.81
N GLU A 528 -1.32 -22.15 -2.65
CA GLU A 528 -0.67 -21.91 -1.38
C GLU A 528 -1.03 -23.01 -0.37
N ILE A 529 -0.04 -23.45 0.40
CA ILE A 529 -0.21 -24.33 1.55
C ILE A 529 0.58 -23.75 2.71
N GLY A 530 -0.03 -23.72 3.90
CA GLY A 530 0.65 -23.13 5.05
C GLY A 530 0.17 -23.65 6.40
N LEU A 531 0.92 -23.25 7.39
CA LEU A 531 0.65 -23.44 8.82
C LEU A 531 0.51 -22.07 9.47
N LYS A 532 -0.53 -21.89 10.26
CA LYS A 532 -0.76 -20.68 11.08
C LYS A 532 -0.87 -21.05 12.54
N GLY A 533 -0.37 -20.16 13.38
CA GLY A 533 -0.45 -20.24 14.83
C GLY A 533 -0.99 -18.94 15.41
N GLU A 534 -1.93 -19.07 16.35
CA GLU A 534 -2.49 -17.99 17.13
C GLU A 534 -2.24 -18.27 18.61
N TYR A 535 -1.53 -17.36 19.27
CA TYR A 535 -1.08 -17.54 20.64
C TYR A 535 -1.62 -16.43 21.51
N PHE A 536 -1.79 -16.72 22.79
CA PHE A 536 -2.20 -15.73 23.81
C PHE A 536 -3.49 -14.98 23.41
N ASP A 537 -4.52 -15.75 23.05
CA ASP A 537 -5.84 -15.25 22.64
C ASP A 537 -5.76 -14.22 21.47
N GLY A 538 -4.91 -14.49 20.47
CA GLY A 538 -4.74 -13.65 19.28
C GLY A 538 -3.73 -12.51 19.43
N SER A 539 -3.11 -12.36 20.62
CA SER A 539 -2.10 -11.31 20.83
C SER A 539 -0.81 -11.52 20.05
N LEU A 540 -0.52 -12.74 19.61
CA LEU A 540 0.62 -13.09 18.78
C LEU A 540 0.19 -14.05 17.69
N ASN A 541 0.48 -13.72 16.44
CA ASN A 541 0.22 -14.53 15.27
C ASN A 541 1.52 -14.94 14.59
N ALA A 542 1.60 -16.20 14.12
CA ALA A 542 2.71 -16.70 13.31
C ALA A 542 2.19 -17.47 12.10
N SER A 543 2.91 -17.43 10.99
CA SER A 543 2.55 -18.16 9.78
C SER A 543 3.79 -18.56 8.98
N VAL A 544 3.68 -19.70 8.30
CA VAL A 544 4.62 -20.15 7.25
C VAL A 544 3.79 -20.68 6.09
N ALA A 545 4.09 -20.22 4.89
CA ALA A 545 3.40 -20.61 3.66
C ALA A 545 4.39 -20.95 2.55
N LEU A 546 4.09 -21.98 1.79
CA LEU A 546 4.69 -22.27 0.50
C LEU A 546 3.72 -21.84 -0.58
N PHE A 547 4.20 -21.11 -1.58
CA PHE A 547 3.39 -20.67 -2.69
C PHE A 547 3.98 -21.08 -4.04
N ASP A 548 3.10 -21.31 -5.00
CA ASP A 548 3.42 -21.56 -6.41
C ASP A 548 2.43 -20.75 -7.25
N MET A 549 2.95 -19.78 -7.98
CA MET A 549 2.16 -18.84 -8.77
C MET A 549 2.55 -18.93 -10.23
N GLU A 550 1.54 -18.86 -11.11
CA GLU A 550 1.73 -18.82 -12.54
C GLU A 550 0.99 -17.63 -13.14
N GLN A 551 1.63 -16.90 -14.04
CA GLN A 551 0.99 -15.92 -14.91
C GLN A 551 1.12 -16.37 -16.34
N GLU A 552 -0.02 -16.57 -17.00
CA GLU A 552 -0.16 -17.13 -18.35
C GLU A 552 -0.75 -16.09 -19.31
N ASN A 553 -0.75 -16.38 -20.60
CA ASN A 553 -1.27 -15.54 -21.68
C ASN A 553 -0.57 -14.17 -21.78
N ARG A 554 0.68 -14.06 -21.39
CA ARG A 554 1.43 -12.81 -21.53
C ARG A 554 1.65 -12.49 -23.00
N ALA A 555 1.34 -11.24 -23.38
CA ALA A 555 1.65 -10.74 -24.71
C ALA A 555 3.17 -10.78 -24.96
N TYR A 556 3.57 -11.29 -26.12
CA TYR A 556 4.92 -11.18 -26.64
C TYR A 556 4.89 -10.68 -28.08
N LEU A 557 5.88 -9.90 -28.46
CA LEU A 557 6.01 -9.36 -29.81
C LEU A 557 6.37 -10.50 -30.76
N LEU A 558 5.64 -10.67 -31.89
CA LEU A 558 5.97 -11.63 -32.88
C LEU A 558 7.30 -11.26 -33.57
N ASP A 559 8.18 -12.24 -33.74
CA ASP A 559 9.46 -12.06 -34.43
C ASP A 559 9.29 -11.86 -35.93
N ASN A 560 10.26 -11.16 -36.56
CA ASN A 560 10.36 -11.00 -38.03
C ASN A 560 9.05 -10.57 -38.69
N GLN A 561 8.35 -9.58 -38.08
CA GLN A 561 7.08 -9.12 -38.59
C GLN A 561 7.16 -8.59 -40.04
N ASN A 562 6.19 -8.98 -40.85
CA ASN A 562 6.03 -8.54 -42.22
C ASN A 562 4.55 -8.62 -42.62
N ALA A 563 4.20 -8.15 -43.81
CA ALA A 563 2.81 -8.10 -44.26
C ALA A 563 2.11 -9.49 -44.33
N THR A 564 2.84 -10.61 -44.24
CA THR A 564 2.26 -11.96 -44.25
C THR A 564 1.86 -12.43 -42.87
N ASN A 565 2.74 -12.24 -41.83
CA ASN A 565 2.48 -12.68 -40.48
C ASN A 565 1.95 -11.56 -39.55
N CYS A 566 2.01 -10.31 -40.01
CA CYS A 566 1.42 -9.14 -39.37
C CYS A 566 0.96 -8.16 -40.44
N PRO A 567 -0.28 -8.27 -40.96
CA PRO A 567 -0.77 -7.45 -42.06
C PRO A 567 -0.78 -5.93 -41.78
N SER A 568 -0.76 -5.54 -40.52
CA SER A 568 -0.72 -4.13 -40.10
C SER A 568 0.69 -3.55 -39.97
N PHE A 569 1.74 -4.37 -40.07
CA PHE A 569 3.13 -3.93 -39.99
C PHE A 569 3.54 -3.12 -41.24
N PRO A 570 4.28 -1.99 -41.17
CA PRO A 570 4.92 -1.44 -39.97
C PRO A 570 4.05 -0.46 -39.16
N ALA A 571 2.81 -0.18 -39.56
CA ALA A 571 1.96 0.80 -38.88
C ALA A 571 1.61 0.37 -37.44
N SER A 572 1.46 -0.93 -37.20
CA SER A 572 1.33 -1.49 -35.84
C SER A 572 1.87 -2.91 -35.78
N SER A 573 2.41 -3.27 -34.62
CA SER A 573 2.95 -4.59 -34.33
C SER A 573 1.85 -5.59 -33.98
N CYS A 574 2.13 -6.88 -34.24
CA CYS A 574 1.29 -8.00 -33.85
C CYS A 574 1.93 -8.78 -32.69
N TYR A 575 1.10 -9.34 -31.84
CA TYR A 575 1.50 -10.06 -30.65
C TYR A 575 0.91 -11.46 -30.61
N GLY A 576 1.54 -12.34 -29.84
CA GLY A 576 1.01 -13.62 -29.45
C GLY A 576 0.76 -13.65 -27.95
N ALA A 577 -0.09 -14.55 -27.46
CA ALA A 577 -0.41 -14.74 -26.05
C ALA A 577 0.00 -16.14 -25.59
N ALA A 578 1.31 -16.36 -25.39
CA ALA A 578 1.82 -17.66 -24.93
C ALA A 578 2.89 -17.53 -23.83
N GLY A 579 3.29 -16.30 -23.47
CA GLY A 579 4.29 -16.09 -22.43
C GLY A 579 3.79 -16.60 -21.07
N LYS A 580 4.64 -17.38 -20.37
CA LYS A 580 4.36 -17.91 -19.06
C LYS A 580 5.49 -17.58 -18.09
N VAL A 581 5.12 -17.04 -16.94
CA VAL A 581 6.02 -16.77 -15.82
C VAL A 581 5.56 -17.57 -14.60
N ARG A 582 6.51 -18.20 -13.92
CA ARG A 582 6.24 -18.94 -12.68
C ARG A 582 7.05 -18.35 -11.53
N SER A 583 6.40 -18.14 -10.40
CA SER A 583 7.02 -17.67 -9.18
C SER A 583 6.72 -18.63 -8.03
N ARG A 584 7.77 -19.07 -7.35
CA ARG A 584 7.68 -20.01 -6.23
C ARG A 584 8.45 -19.48 -5.04
N GLY A 585 7.98 -19.83 -3.85
CA GLY A 585 8.70 -19.39 -2.68
C GLY A 585 8.10 -19.79 -1.35
N ILE A 586 8.63 -19.12 -0.34
CA ILE A 586 8.25 -19.30 1.07
C ILE A 586 8.00 -17.91 1.65
N ASP A 587 6.87 -17.73 2.29
CA ASP A 587 6.58 -16.59 3.16
C ASP A 587 6.48 -17.08 4.61
N SER A 588 7.18 -16.42 5.53
CA SER A 588 7.04 -16.66 6.97
C SER A 588 6.94 -15.33 7.71
N GLU A 589 6.11 -15.32 8.75
CA GLU A 589 5.87 -14.12 9.55
C GLU A 589 5.50 -14.49 10.98
N ILE A 590 5.95 -13.66 11.93
CA ILE A 590 5.45 -13.61 13.30
C ILE A 590 5.18 -12.13 13.62
N SER A 591 4.03 -11.80 14.24
CA SER A 591 3.69 -10.43 14.61
C SER A 591 2.76 -10.40 15.81
N GLY A 592 3.05 -9.52 16.77
CA GLY A 592 2.26 -9.31 17.99
C GLY A 592 3.10 -9.21 19.25
N ALA A 593 2.45 -9.47 20.39
CA ALA A 593 3.04 -9.38 21.72
C ALA A 593 3.76 -10.69 22.11
N LEU A 594 5.06 -10.62 22.36
CA LEU A 594 5.82 -11.69 22.99
C LEU A 594 5.59 -11.72 24.51
N THR A 595 5.41 -10.56 25.09
CA THR A 595 4.93 -10.29 26.45
C THR A 595 4.07 -9.02 26.41
N PRO A 596 3.33 -8.65 27.47
CA PRO A 596 2.54 -7.41 27.48
C PRO A 596 3.35 -6.16 27.11
N ASP A 597 4.61 -6.11 27.53
CA ASP A 597 5.51 -4.98 27.32
C ASP A 597 6.38 -5.10 26.06
N TRP A 598 6.33 -6.23 25.35
CA TRP A 598 7.24 -6.54 24.26
C TRP A 598 6.49 -6.89 22.97
N GLN A 599 6.46 -5.97 22.04
CA GLN A 599 5.93 -6.17 20.70
C GLN A 599 7.04 -6.55 19.72
N ALA A 600 6.76 -7.48 18.83
CA ALA A 600 7.69 -7.89 17.79
C ALA A 600 6.97 -8.20 16.48
N SER A 601 7.64 -7.97 15.36
CA SER A 601 7.27 -8.45 14.06
C SER A 601 8.53 -8.90 13.34
N ALA A 602 8.53 -10.10 12.76
CA ALA A 602 9.63 -10.58 11.93
C ALA A 602 9.07 -11.35 10.74
N SER A 603 9.70 -11.21 9.58
CA SER A 603 9.31 -11.93 8.37
C SER A 603 10.53 -12.31 7.54
N TYR A 604 10.41 -13.45 6.87
CA TYR A 604 11.35 -13.89 5.87
C TYR A 604 10.59 -14.38 4.64
N THR A 605 11.02 -13.91 3.47
CA THR A 605 10.46 -14.30 2.18
C THR A 605 11.58 -14.80 1.27
N TYR A 606 11.36 -15.95 0.67
CA TYR A 606 12.15 -16.47 -0.45
C TYR A 606 11.30 -16.48 -1.70
N VAL A 607 11.78 -15.89 -2.80
CA VAL A 607 11.08 -15.82 -4.09
C VAL A 607 12.02 -16.22 -5.23
N LEU A 608 11.55 -17.11 -6.08
CA LEU A 608 12.19 -17.44 -7.36
C LEU A 608 11.16 -17.27 -8.49
N SER A 609 11.27 -16.17 -9.22
CA SER A 609 10.41 -15.83 -10.36
C SER A 609 11.18 -16.00 -11.67
N GLN A 610 10.69 -16.83 -12.60
CA GLN A 610 11.38 -17.19 -13.84
C GLN A 610 10.41 -17.23 -15.03
N TYR A 611 10.93 -16.92 -16.22
CA TYR A 611 10.25 -17.24 -17.47
C TYR A 611 10.21 -18.77 -17.64
N VAL A 612 9.02 -19.31 -17.92
CA VAL A 612 8.81 -20.73 -18.24
C VAL A 612 8.63 -20.88 -19.75
N GLU A 613 7.89 -19.96 -20.35
CA GLU A 613 7.68 -19.85 -21.79
C GLU A 613 7.82 -18.38 -22.19
N ASP A 614 8.62 -18.11 -23.20
CA ASP A 614 8.85 -16.75 -23.73
C ASP A 614 9.07 -16.83 -25.24
N ALA A 615 8.68 -15.80 -25.98
CA ALA A 615 8.95 -15.74 -27.43
C ALA A 615 10.44 -15.85 -27.75
N THR A 616 11.28 -15.35 -26.88
CA THR A 616 12.72 -15.49 -26.95
C THR A 616 13.13 -16.68 -26.07
N GLU A 617 13.29 -17.86 -26.68
CA GLU A 617 13.69 -19.11 -25.97
C GLU A 617 14.88 -18.90 -25.02
N SER A 618 15.80 -17.99 -25.36
CA SER A 618 16.95 -17.68 -24.51
C SER A 618 16.57 -17.00 -23.17
N ASN A 619 15.32 -16.55 -22.98
CA ASN A 619 14.83 -16.01 -21.71
C ASN A 619 14.32 -17.12 -20.79
N GLU A 620 13.95 -18.27 -21.32
CA GLU A 620 13.44 -19.38 -20.52
C GLU A 620 14.46 -19.82 -19.46
N GLY A 621 13.96 -20.02 -18.25
CA GLY A 621 14.79 -20.29 -17.07
C GLY A 621 15.51 -19.09 -16.45
N LYS A 622 15.56 -17.93 -17.13
CA LYS A 622 16.09 -16.69 -16.54
C LYS A 622 15.11 -16.07 -15.53
N LEU A 623 15.65 -15.26 -14.64
CA LEU A 623 14.83 -14.50 -13.69
C LEU A 623 13.92 -13.52 -14.44
N PHE A 624 12.65 -13.50 -14.06
CA PHE A 624 11.64 -12.57 -14.59
C PHE A 624 11.78 -11.17 -13.99
N ALA A 625 11.92 -11.07 -12.67
CA ALA A 625 12.08 -9.82 -11.94
C ALA A 625 13.44 -9.82 -11.18
N PRO A 626 14.57 -9.61 -11.86
CA PRO A 626 15.88 -9.63 -11.22
C PRO A 626 16.13 -8.47 -10.25
N GLU A 627 15.36 -7.39 -10.35
CA GLU A 627 15.34 -6.25 -9.42
C GLU A 627 14.68 -6.61 -8.08
N GLN A 628 13.92 -7.69 -7.98
CA GLN A 628 13.39 -8.20 -6.74
C GLN A 628 14.37 -9.16 -6.06
N PRO A 629 14.67 -8.99 -4.75
CA PRO A 629 15.56 -9.88 -4.05
C PRO A 629 14.96 -11.28 -3.89
N LYS A 630 15.80 -12.31 -4.07
CA LYS A 630 15.40 -13.70 -3.80
C LYS A 630 15.17 -13.96 -2.31
N HIS A 631 15.93 -13.32 -1.46
CA HIS A 631 15.82 -13.42 -0.01
C HIS A 631 15.56 -12.04 0.56
N LEU A 632 14.49 -11.92 1.31
CA LEU A 632 14.06 -10.69 1.97
C LEU A 632 13.79 -10.99 3.44
N PHE A 633 14.42 -10.25 4.33
CA PHE A 633 14.25 -10.32 5.77
C PHE A 633 13.84 -8.95 6.32
N LYS A 634 12.81 -8.92 7.15
CA LYS A 634 12.35 -7.71 7.83
C LYS A 634 12.00 -8.05 9.26
N ALA A 635 12.41 -7.21 10.21
CA ALA A 635 12.04 -7.35 11.60
C ALA A 635 11.87 -5.98 12.24
N ALA A 636 10.99 -5.89 13.22
CA ALA A 636 10.79 -4.73 14.06
C ALA A 636 10.40 -5.17 15.46
N THR A 637 10.87 -4.46 16.47
CA THR A 637 10.53 -4.74 17.87
C THR A 637 10.47 -3.47 18.68
N SER A 638 9.63 -3.45 19.70
CA SER A 638 9.59 -2.41 20.70
C SER A 638 9.34 -3.01 22.08
N TYR A 639 10.04 -2.51 23.09
CA TYR A 639 10.00 -3.00 24.45
C TYR A 639 9.87 -1.84 25.42
N THR A 640 8.84 -1.90 26.28
CA THR A 640 8.66 -0.99 27.40
C THR A 640 9.52 -1.49 28.57
N LEU A 641 10.45 -0.67 29.03
CA LEU A 641 11.40 -1.09 30.07
C LEU A 641 10.70 -1.30 31.42
N PRO A 642 11.12 -2.28 32.22
CA PRO A 642 10.46 -2.59 33.49
C PRO A 642 10.84 -1.63 34.62
N GLY A 643 10.07 -1.68 35.73
CA GLY A 643 10.35 -0.99 37.01
C GLY A 643 10.37 0.53 36.87
N GLU A 644 11.35 1.19 37.40
CA GLU A 644 11.47 2.67 37.38
C GLU A 644 11.67 3.23 35.97
N LEU A 645 12.08 2.38 35.00
CA LEU A 645 12.28 2.75 33.61
C LEU A 645 11.04 2.56 32.74
N HIS A 646 9.87 2.21 33.31
CA HIS A 646 8.62 1.94 32.58
C HIS A 646 8.14 3.09 31.67
N LYS A 647 8.65 4.29 31.83
CA LYS A 647 8.41 5.44 30.96
C LYS A 647 9.20 5.38 29.64
N TRP A 648 10.22 4.51 29.57
CA TRP A 648 11.01 4.33 28.36
C TRP A 648 10.49 3.16 27.53
N ARG A 649 10.33 3.40 26.25
CA ARG A 649 10.07 2.40 25.23
C ARG A 649 11.22 2.43 24.22
N VAL A 650 11.88 1.31 24.02
CA VAL A 650 13.00 1.19 23.08
C VAL A 650 12.66 0.20 21.99
N GLY A 651 13.17 0.42 20.80
CA GLY A 651 12.89 -0.43 19.66
C GLY A 651 14.03 -0.46 18.64
N ALA A 652 13.95 -1.44 17.78
CA ALA A 652 14.85 -1.58 16.65
C ALA A 652 14.09 -2.17 15.46
N ASP A 653 14.54 -1.84 14.27
CA ASP A 653 14.10 -2.48 13.03
C ASP A 653 15.28 -2.88 12.18
N VAL A 654 15.07 -3.92 11.37
CA VAL A 654 16.06 -4.45 10.44
C VAL A 654 15.38 -4.74 9.11
N TYR A 655 16.00 -4.29 8.05
CA TYR A 655 15.72 -4.67 6.67
C TYR A 655 16.94 -5.35 6.09
N GLY A 656 16.79 -6.49 5.44
CA GLY A 656 17.88 -7.22 4.77
C GLY A 656 17.42 -7.85 3.47
N GLN A 657 18.25 -7.75 2.43
CA GLN A 657 17.96 -8.35 1.13
C GLN A 657 19.20 -8.97 0.49
N SER A 658 18.96 -9.99 -0.34
CA SER A 658 20.01 -10.57 -1.22
C SER A 658 20.31 -9.65 -2.41
N LYS A 659 21.37 -9.97 -3.15
CA LYS A 659 21.77 -9.30 -4.39
C LYS A 659 20.59 -9.21 -5.40
N THR A 660 20.48 -8.05 -6.07
CA THR A 660 19.55 -7.77 -7.18
C THR A 660 20.31 -7.09 -8.32
N PHE A 661 19.69 -7.04 -9.53
CA PHE A 661 20.32 -6.41 -10.68
C PHE A 661 19.32 -6.01 -11.74
N ASN A 662 19.68 -5.05 -12.60
CA ASN A 662 19.02 -4.77 -13.87
C ASN A 662 19.90 -5.26 -15.03
N ARG A 663 19.28 -5.76 -16.11
CA ARG A 663 19.98 -6.04 -17.37
C ARG A 663 20.15 -4.75 -18.15
N VAL A 664 21.38 -4.42 -18.55
CA VAL A 664 21.71 -3.17 -19.24
C VAL A 664 22.67 -3.50 -20.37
N GLY A 665 22.27 -3.28 -21.64
CA GLY A 665 23.08 -3.65 -22.79
C GLY A 665 23.48 -5.13 -22.75
N ASN A 666 24.77 -5.40 -22.80
CA ASN A 666 25.34 -6.76 -22.68
C ASN A 666 25.75 -7.14 -21.26
N GLY A 667 25.50 -6.29 -20.27
CA GLY A 667 25.90 -6.46 -18.88
C GLY A 667 24.76 -6.32 -17.88
N THR A 668 25.12 -6.03 -16.63
CA THR A 668 24.18 -5.81 -15.54
C THR A 668 24.62 -4.64 -14.66
N ALA A 669 23.64 -3.86 -14.20
CA ALA A 669 23.82 -2.97 -13.06
C ALA A 669 23.41 -3.72 -11.79
N ASP A 670 24.32 -3.82 -10.84
CA ASP A 670 24.18 -4.69 -9.69
C ASP A 670 23.94 -3.90 -8.40
N GLN A 671 23.09 -4.43 -7.54
CA GLN A 671 22.99 -4.08 -6.14
C GLN A 671 23.40 -5.31 -5.30
N ASP A 672 24.52 -5.22 -4.60
CA ASP A 672 24.94 -6.27 -3.66
C ASP A 672 23.95 -6.45 -2.52
N ALA A 673 24.01 -7.62 -1.87
CA ALA A 673 23.23 -7.87 -0.65
C ALA A 673 23.56 -6.80 0.42
N TYR A 674 22.53 -6.34 1.11
CA TYR A 674 22.68 -5.34 2.17
C TYR A 674 21.69 -5.49 3.29
N GLY A 675 22.02 -4.89 4.43
CA GLY A 675 21.11 -4.74 5.57
C GLY A 675 21.11 -3.30 6.07
N ILE A 676 19.96 -2.88 6.56
CA ILE A 676 19.72 -1.57 7.18
C ILE A 676 19.19 -1.82 8.57
N VAL A 677 19.66 -1.04 9.54
CA VAL A 677 19.21 -1.08 10.94
C VAL A 677 18.67 0.28 11.32
N GLY A 678 17.49 0.31 11.91
CA GLY A 678 16.89 1.47 12.58
C GLY A 678 16.85 1.26 14.09
N LEU A 679 16.82 2.35 14.84
CA LEU A 679 16.63 2.36 16.28
C LEU A 679 15.56 3.37 16.66
N MET A 680 14.80 3.05 17.72
CA MET A 680 13.80 3.93 18.30
C MET A 680 14.00 4.02 19.81
N ALA A 681 13.85 5.22 20.36
CA ALA A 681 13.69 5.45 21.80
C ALA A 681 12.54 6.42 22.04
N GLY A 682 11.57 6.00 22.82
CA GLY A 682 10.44 6.81 23.26
C GLY A 682 10.49 7.04 24.77
N TYR A 683 9.99 8.18 25.21
CA TYR A 683 9.86 8.53 26.63
C TYR A 683 8.51 9.17 26.92
N LYS A 684 7.74 8.57 27.82
CA LYS A 684 6.47 9.08 28.30
C LYS A 684 6.71 10.04 29.47
N PHE A 685 6.64 11.35 29.23
CA PHE A 685 6.86 12.36 30.24
C PHE A 685 5.78 12.29 31.32
N ASP A 686 4.52 12.23 30.89
CA ASP A 686 3.33 12.07 31.75
C ASP A 686 2.21 11.38 30.93
N GLU A 687 0.96 11.44 31.38
CA GLU A 687 -0.17 10.78 30.70
C GLU A 687 -0.51 11.40 29.34
N ASN A 688 -0.18 12.67 29.14
CA ASN A 688 -0.54 13.45 27.96
C ASN A 688 0.62 13.62 26.98
N TRP A 689 1.87 13.58 27.44
CA TRP A 689 3.05 13.89 26.62
C TRP A 689 3.97 12.70 26.45
N ASP A 690 4.27 12.40 25.22
CA ASP A 690 5.33 11.48 24.86
C ASP A 690 6.28 12.08 23.80
N GLY A 691 7.56 11.71 23.90
CA GLY A 691 8.59 12.09 22.94
C GLY A 691 9.25 10.85 22.37
N ARG A 692 9.69 10.94 21.11
CA ARG A 692 10.32 9.83 20.41
C ARG A 692 11.48 10.30 19.53
N VAL A 693 12.46 9.44 19.41
CA VAL A 693 13.60 9.58 18.48
C VAL A 693 13.65 8.32 17.64
N ASN A 694 13.64 8.48 16.32
CA ASN A 694 13.90 7.42 15.37
C ASN A 694 15.20 7.72 14.63
N VAL A 695 16.11 6.73 14.56
CA VAL A 695 17.36 6.78 13.79
C VAL A 695 17.25 5.72 12.70
N ASN A 696 17.18 6.13 11.45
CA ASN A 696 17.11 5.24 10.31
C ASN A 696 18.48 5.06 9.67
N ASN A 697 18.75 3.88 9.08
CA ASN A 697 20.01 3.54 8.48
C ASN A 697 21.20 3.87 9.38
N LEU A 698 21.17 3.36 10.62
CA LEU A 698 22.15 3.65 11.68
C LEU A 698 23.62 3.53 11.21
N MET A 699 23.92 2.53 10.38
CA MET A 699 25.25 2.23 9.87
C MET A 699 25.64 3.07 8.64
N ASP A 700 24.78 3.98 8.20
CA ASP A 700 24.95 4.80 6.99
C ASP A 700 25.27 3.97 5.73
N LYS A 701 24.60 2.82 5.58
CA LYS A 701 24.80 1.95 4.43
C LYS A 701 24.37 2.67 3.14
N ARG A 702 25.28 2.73 2.16
CA ARG A 702 24.97 3.19 0.79
C ARG A 702 24.41 2.00 0.00
N TYR A 703 23.27 2.18 -0.62
CA TYR A 703 22.58 1.16 -1.43
C TYR A 703 21.69 1.83 -2.48
N TRP A 704 21.35 1.09 -3.51
CA TRP A 704 20.35 1.50 -4.50
C TRP A 704 18.95 1.09 -4.02
N GLN A 705 18.07 2.06 -3.86
CA GLN A 705 16.61 1.83 -3.70
C GLN A 705 15.95 1.55 -5.05
N GLY A 706 16.50 2.10 -6.13
CA GLY A 706 16.24 1.76 -7.51
C GLY A 706 17.55 1.56 -8.25
N ILE A 707 17.71 0.40 -8.90
CA ILE A 707 18.94 0.03 -9.59
C ILE A 707 19.05 0.81 -10.90
N PRO A 708 20.18 1.47 -11.20
CA PRO A 708 20.32 2.25 -12.42
C PRO A 708 20.21 1.40 -13.68
N ASN A 709 19.85 2.06 -14.78
CA ASN A 709 19.99 1.56 -16.15
C ASN A 709 20.59 2.67 -17.04
N ALA A 710 20.83 2.37 -18.29
CA ALA A 710 21.42 3.33 -19.24
C ALA A 710 20.55 4.58 -19.46
N GLY A 711 19.23 4.47 -19.28
CA GLY A 711 18.27 5.57 -19.41
C GLY A 711 17.98 6.34 -18.11
N GLY A 712 18.69 6.04 -17.02
CA GLY A 712 18.54 6.72 -15.73
C GLY A 712 17.32 6.25 -14.93
N THR A 713 17.49 5.21 -14.09
CA THR A 713 16.49 4.76 -13.11
C THR A 713 17.10 4.58 -11.72
N GLY A 714 18.38 4.99 -11.55
CA GLY A 714 19.09 4.81 -10.29
C GLY A 714 18.61 5.80 -9.22
N VAL A 715 18.22 5.30 -8.06
CA VAL A 715 17.90 6.12 -6.89
C VAL A 715 18.59 5.53 -5.68
N TYR A 716 19.44 6.31 -5.03
CA TYR A 716 20.04 5.87 -3.77
C TYR A 716 19.02 5.85 -2.65
N GLY A 717 19.16 4.87 -1.77
CA GLY A 717 18.43 4.85 -0.52
C GLY A 717 18.94 5.92 0.46
N ASP A 718 18.06 6.32 1.38
CA ASP A 718 18.33 7.38 2.34
C ASP A 718 19.60 7.10 3.16
N PRO A 719 20.49 8.09 3.34
CA PRO A 719 21.57 8.06 4.31
C PRO A 719 21.04 7.89 5.73
N ARG A 720 21.95 7.71 6.69
CA ARG A 720 21.58 7.79 8.10
C ARG A 720 20.85 9.11 8.37
N ASN A 721 19.68 9.01 8.98
CA ASN A 721 18.85 10.16 9.33
C ASN A 721 18.21 9.98 10.72
N VAL A 722 17.83 11.09 11.30
CA VAL A 722 17.22 11.15 12.62
C VAL A 722 15.96 11.98 12.55
N MET A 723 14.91 11.51 13.22
CA MET A 723 13.66 12.23 13.41
C MET A 723 13.31 12.26 14.89
N PHE A 724 13.05 13.46 15.42
CA PHE A 724 12.51 13.69 16.75
C PHE A 724 11.03 14.00 16.64
N SER A 725 10.20 13.41 17.45
CA SER A 725 8.78 13.73 17.52
C SER A 725 8.30 13.89 18.94
N VAL A 726 7.35 14.78 19.14
CA VAL A 726 6.65 14.97 20.40
C VAL A 726 5.16 14.91 20.12
N LYS A 727 4.45 14.09 20.89
CA LYS A 727 3.00 13.93 20.81
C LYS A 727 2.36 14.38 22.12
N TRP A 728 1.35 15.23 21.98
CA TRP A 728 0.42 15.53 23.04
C TRP A 728 -0.91 14.85 22.78
N THR A 729 -1.52 14.28 23.82
CA THR A 729 -2.84 13.62 23.74
C THR A 729 -3.69 14.10 24.93
N LEU A 730 -4.98 14.44 24.66
CA LEU A 730 -5.93 14.84 25.68
C LEU A 730 -6.29 13.66 26.59
#